data_41d31077eed3e1f646afb959cdb45086
#
_entry.id   41d31077eed3e1f646afb959cdb45086
#
_cell.length_a   1.000
_cell.length_b   1.000
_cell.length_c   1.000
_cell.angle_alpha   90.00
_cell.angle_beta   90.00
_cell.angle_gamma   90.00
#
_symmetry.space_group_name_H-M   'P 1'
#
loop_
_entity.id
_entity.type
_entity.pdbx_description
1 polymer ?
#
loop_
_entity_poly.entity_id
_entity_poly.type
_entity_poly.pdbx_seq_one_letter_code
_entity_poly.pdbx_strand_id
1 'polypeptide(L)'
;MKKRLISLLLAFSMMLTFLPAGAVSAFAEGIADDTTKETLLKGGENITDSGTYQLNGTYKKGITINTTGSVVINVTGNVTGNLPDTSGALIYIKNGTVTFNGNGHTVTSTKVIYNEGGNLTVQGGTYVCQAHDYKADASCFALCSGENRIENVTIETDDEAITVALNCENAVIKKSKITKKYEGWSFGAIQCHAANGNVELDDVEVEAENGHALRFTKGIITINGGTYTAKNGYVIGPTDNENEDLNLTINGGTFQGNDRYTVASFGCYQGYRDRTCNIQIHGGRFVGGQLLAFYGSSAKTLTIDGDTTFESTGSTLDAVVVGNGQLIFDSGTIEVSGGSERSALRTFERGEAIVNGGTFKGAKYDIYERNRDVYRGLPPCRVQLNAATFDDNVCNVYLEEDRQIDVAQNYTGQVTIECKDPKDGRQLTKDTETDYQKNLNLTSANKGYLVGYKKTTDGEYRCLSKEVGVTIEGLENAAIKEGESKGFTVKVDPKGDANLGEAIIDFGDKNSEIEYKDDNGVYQLMPKDGLEVDLSGDKNDYVFRITPQKAGEQTLTAAVVRDAVEVGTDSKDYTVAGRVHTAVTIEGLENAVIKEGESKDFTVKVTPNDDAKLCEAFIDFGNKNSEIEYKDEHGAYQPMPEGGLPIDLSKVKEPYAFRITPKETGKQTLTAAVKQDKNELARDEKDFVVSEMPILTLKDGVITSVTVPGKDGADPEDITEIVKKNANEDGSFNVPEGATVSVAFDKDAFADSGLKFGHWDITGLDDPNAYQDKESFAFVMPAKGVTLKAMTQDASIEDDEPDIVGPIVIGTTVVVGGAVLGYQAYSLGAEFAGKLMALPYFPSNRSALAMMLWEDAGKPMPESELLYPDVGQEERDMDLQHAARWAMENDLVPDLNDEGTAPEEMKFYPDNTVSKIDVLNAWQKAQELKQNA
;
A
#
# COMPACT_ATOMS: atom_id res chain seq x y z
N MET A 1 32.87 1.04 -11.38
CA MET A 1 33.74 1.15 -10.22
C MET A 1 33.01 1.58 -8.94
N LYS A 2 32.02 2.50 -8.93
CA LYS A 2 31.27 2.91 -7.73
C LYS A 2 30.47 1.78 -7.02
N LYS A 3 29.87 0.83 -7.75
CA LYS A 3 29.13 -0.29 -7.13
C LYS A 3 30.00 -1.33 -6.41
N ARG A 4 31.28 -1.47 -6.77
CA ARG A 4 32.21 -2.39 -6.08
C ARG A 4 32.79 -1.79 -4.81
N LEU A 5 32.84 -0.46 -4.70
CA LEU A 5 33.32 0.23 -3.49
C LEU A 5 32.28 0.16 -2.36
N ILE A 6 30.98 0.27 -2.70
CA ILE A 6 29.87 0.17 -1.74
C ILE A 6 29.75 -1.26 -1.18
N SER A 7 29.94 -2.28 -2.03
CA SER A 7 29.93 -3.69 -1.57
C SER A 7 31.11 -4.03 -0.67
N LEU A 8 32.26 -3.38 -0.86
CA LEU A 8 33.44 -3.58 0.02
C LEU A 8 33.26 -2.89 1.37
N LEU A 9 32.64 -1.71 1.40
CA LEU A 9 32.29 -0.99 2.64
C LEU A 9 31.21 -1.74 3.45
N LEU A 10 30.18 -2.31 2.79
CA LEU A 10 29.20 -3.14 3.49
C LEU A 10 29.81 -4.44 4.04
N ALA A 11 30.71 -5.09 3.29
CA ALA A 11 31.40 -6.30 3.76
C ALA A 11 32.36 -5.99 4.94
N PHE A 12 32.95 -4.81 4.96
CA PHE A 12 33.84 -4.38 6.08
C PHE A 12 33.02 -4.03 7.33
N SER A 13 31.83 -3.43 7.18
CA SER A 13 30.94 -3.15 8.32
C SER A 13 30.33 -4.41 8.92
N MET A 14 30.02 -5.43 8.09
CA MET A 14 29.53 -6.74 8.58
C MET A 14 30.62 -7.59 9.25
N MET A 15 31.89 -7.41 8.92
CA MET A 15 32.99 -8.11 9.62
C MET A 15 33.28 -7.56 11.03
N LEU A 16 32.93 -6.30 11.31
CA LEU A 16 33.14 -5.73 12.64
C LEU A 16 32.05 -6.14 13.66
N THR A 17 30.91 -6.65 13.21
CA THR A 17 29.79 -7.06 14.09
C THR A 17 29.91 -8.51 14.60
N PHE A 18 30.87 -9.30 14.12
CA PHE A 18 31.07 -10.71 14.52
C PHE A 18 32.29 -10.98 15.38
N LEU A 19 32.90 -9.97 16.01
CA LEU A 19 33.89 -10.23 17.04
C LEU A 19 33.16 -10.50 18.36
N PRO A 20 33.26 -11.71 18.93
CA PRO A 20 32.66 -11.97 20.22
C PRO A 20 33.27 -11.06 21.27
N ALA A 21 32.43 -10.57 22.19
CA ALA A 21 32.79 -9.65 23.27
C ALA A 21 33.96 -10.15 24.19
N GLY A 22 34.48 -11.35 23.94
CA GLY A 22 35.62 -11.93 24.58
C GLY A 22 36.99 -11.63 23.93
N ALA A 23 37.02 -11.03 22.70
CA ALA A 23 38.29 -10.81 22.02
C ALA A 23 39.00 -9.50 22.40
N VAL A 24 38.32 -8.60 23.12
CA VAL A 24 38.91 -7.35 23.60
C VAL A 24 39.68 -7.57 24.90
N SER A 25 39.43 -8.66 25.61
CA SER A 25 40.22 -9.02 26.81
C SER A 25 41.55 -9.74 26.52
N ALA A 26 41.76 -10.24 25.29
CA ALA A 26 42.98 -11.00 24.96
C ALA A 26 44.20 -10.16 24.56
N PHE A 27 44.05 -8.85 24.34
CA PHE A 27 45.19 -7.93 24.12
C PHE A 27 45.74 -7.32 25.41
N ALA A 28 45.14 -7.60 26.57
CA ALA A 28 45.59 -7.11 27.86
C ALA A 28 46.42 -8.14 28.67
N GLU A 29 46.58 -9.37 28.14
CA GLU A 29 47.36 -10.44 28.81
C GLU A 29 48.75 -10.62 28.17
N GLY A 30 49.47 -9.56 27.98
CA GLY A 30 50.84 -9.64 27.39
C GLY A 30 51.91 -8.79 28.07
N ILE A 31 51.69 -8.24 29.24
CA ILE A 31 52.74 -7.69 30.08
C ILE A 31 52.40 -8.06 31.54
N ALA A 32 52.88 -9.22 31.93
CA ALA A 32 52.89 -9.58 33.33
C ALA A 32 54.13 -8.94 33.99
N ASP A 33 53.84 -8.33 35.10
CA ASP A 33 54.75 -7.89 36.12
C ASP A 33 55.22 -6.41 36.12
N ASP A 34 54.29 -5.54 36.51
CA ASP A 34 54.58 -4.54 37.52
C ASP A 34 53.33 -4.22 38.35
N THR A 35 53.36 -4.40 39.61
CA THR A 35 52.32 -3.94 40.54
C THR A 35 52.25 -2.42 40.50
N THR A 36 51.56 -1.86 39.48
CA THR A 36 51.25 -0.45 39.41
C THR A 36 50.27 -0.14 40.54
N LYS A 37 50.84 0.42 41.55
CA LYS A 37 50.12 0.96 42.70
C LYS A 37 49.25 2.08 42.18
N GLU A 38 47.93 1.81 41.99
CA GLU A 38 46.96 2.82 41.59
C GLU A 38 47.13 4.07 42.49
N THR A 39 47.42 5.22 41.90
CA THR A 39 47.66 6.45 42.64
C THR A 39 46.34 7.17 42.96
N LEU A 40 46.02 7.32 44.23
CA LEU A 40 44.89 8.14 44.64
C LEU A 40 45.16 9.64 44.37
N LEU A 41 44.32 10.26 43.55
CA LEU A 41 44.38 11.70 43.25
C LEU A 41 43.92 12.53 44.46
N LYS A 42 44.51 13.71 44.63
CA LYS A 42 44.24 14.63 45.78
C LYS A 42 43.65 15.97 45.34
N GLY A 43 43.70 16.25 44.06
CA GLY A 43 43.25 17.52 43.43
C GLY A 43 44.34 18.55 43.29
N GLY A 44 44.40 19.17 42.08
CA GLY A 44 45.42 20.10 41.66
C GLY A 44 46.60 19.46 40.95
N GLU A 45 46.56 18.15 40.69
CA GLU A 45 47.58 17.47 39.89
C GLU A 45 47.52 17.88 38.42
N ASN A 46 48.67 17.88 37.82
CA ASN A 46 48.88 17.91 36.36
C ASN A 46 49.50 16.57 35.95
N ILE A 47 48.67 15.67 35.43
CA ILE A 47 49.08 14.33 35.02
C ILE A 47 49.72 14.45 33.63
N THR A 48 51.02 14.16 33.56
CA THR A 48 51.84 14.21 32.33
C THR A 48 52.22 12.82 31.80
N ASP A 49 52.07 11.80 32.61
CA ASP A 49 52.46 10.42 32.33
C ASP A 49 51.24 9.50 32.19
N SER A 50 51.41 8.46 31.40
CA SER A 50 50.39 7.38 31.31
C SER A 50 50.31 6.66 32.66
N GLY A 51 49.12 6.23 33.03
CA GLY A 51 48.94 5.48 34.27
C GLY A 51 47.47 5.26 34.68
N THR A 52 47.30 4.48 35.76
CA THR A 52 46.00 4.22 36.37
C THR A 52 45.91 4.95 37.72
N TYR A 53 44.84 5.69 37.90
CA TYR A 53 44.63 6.58 39.02
C TYR A 53 43.27 6.26 39.67
N GLN A 54 43.18 6.51 40.99
CA GLN A 54 41.93 6.39 41.74
C GLN A 54 41.38 7.78 42.08
N LEU A 55 40.04 7.86 42.04
CA LEU A 55 39.32 9.05 42.46
C LEU A 55 38.31 8.70 43.57
N ASN A 56 38.43 9.39 44.74
CA ASN A 56 37.55 9.15 45.89
C ASN A 56 37.55 10.34 46.85
N GLY A 57 36.43 10.72 47.42
CA GLY A 57 36.33 11.76 48.44
C GLY A 57 36.11 13.18 47.89
N THR A 58 36.58 14.20 48.61
CA THR A 58 36.29 15.61 48.32
C THR A 58 37.47 16.34 47.73
N TYR A 59 37.24 17.05 46.62
CA TYR A 59 38.27 17.80 45.88
C TYR A 59 37.97 19.31 45.91
N LYS A 60 38.95 20.12 46.22
CA LYS A 60 38.90 21.59 46.26
C LYS A 60 39.63 22.23 45.05
N LYS A 61 40.31 21.43 44.24
CA LYS A 61 40.99 21.80 43.01
C LYS A 61 40.76 20.75 41.97
N GLY A 62 40.59 21.15 40.72
CA GLY A 62 40.50 20.27 39.57
C GLY A 62 41.81 19.53 39.28
N ILE A 63 41.75 18.48 38.52
CA ILE A 63 42.88 17.65 38.07
C ILE A 63 43.06 17.91 36.58
N THR A 64 44.24 18.27 36.14
CA THR A 64 44.56 18.46 34.72
C THR A 64 45.28 17.23 34.17
N ILE A 65 44.89 16.78 33.02
CA ILE A 65 45.51 15.72 32.23
C ILE A 65 46.12 16.34 30.99
N ASN A 66 47.41 16.24 30.83
CA ASN A 66 48.18 16.78 29.71
C ASN A 66 49.31 15.82 29.32
N THR A 67 48.95 14.71 28.71
CA THR A 67 49.88 13.66 28.29
C THR A 67 49.67 13.29 26.83
N THR A 68 50.66 12.68 26.19
CA THR A 68 50.47 12.05 24.87
C THR A 68 50.08 10.58 24.96
N GLY A 69 49.98 10.06 26.19
CA GLY A 69 49.69 8.65 26.47
C GLY A 69 48.23 8.40 26.99
N SER A 70 48.06 7.27 27.62
CA SER A 70 46.76 6.81 28.12
C SER A 70 46.68 6.95 29.64
N VAL A 71 45.55 7.51 30.11
CA VAL A 71 45.26 7.69 31.53
C VAL A 71 43.95 6.96 31.84
N VAL A 72 43.96 6.10 32.85
CA VAL A 72 42.75 5.43 33.38
C VAL A 72 42.43 6.01 34.75
N ILE A 73 41.24 6.50 34.94
CA ILE A 73 40.74 6.97 36.23
C ILE A 73 39.62 6.04 36.73
N ASN A 74 39.84 5.37 37.83
CA ASN A 74 38.86 4.51 38.49
C ASN A 74 38.23 5.26 39.69
N VAL A 75 36.96 5.48 39.65
CA VAL A 75 36.21 5.97 40.82
C VAL A 75 36.06 4.81 41.79
N THR A 76 36.60 4.94 43.00
CA THR A 76 36.64 3.90 44.01
C THR A 76 35.76 4.21 45.25
N GLY A 77 35.04 5.31 45.22
CA GLY A 77 34.09 5.77 46.22
C GLY A 77 33.42 7.07 45.75
N ASN A 78 32.39 7.53 46.47
CA ASN A 78 31.73 8.77 46.06
C ASN A 78 32.68 9.99 46.11
N VAL A 79 32.55 10.82 45.06
CA VAL A 79 33.39 11.98 44.83
C VAL A 79 32.57 13.28 44.91
N THR A 80 33.12 14.30 45.56
CA THR A 80 32.57 15.66 45.60
C THR A 80 33.61 16.69 45.13
N GLY A 81 33.35 17.34 44.03
CA GLY A 81 34.14 18.46 43.53
C GLY A 81 33.62 19.79 44.09
N ASN A 82 34.27 20.29 45.11
CA ASN A 82 33.93 21.56 45.75
C ASN A 82 34.93 22.64 45.25
N LEU A 83 34.84 22.95 43.94
CA LEU A 83 35.76 23.83 43.24
C LEU A 83 35.42 25.30 43.52
N PRO A 84 36.40 26.14 43.89
CA PRO A 84 36.12 27.55 44.24
C PRO A 84 35.82 28.42 43.01
N ASP A 85 36.17 27.91 41.83
CA ASP A 85 35.89 28.57 40.54
C ASP A 85 34.77 27.82 39.83
N THR A 86 33.65 28.50 39.61
CA THR A 86 32.50 27.95 38.90
C THR A 86 32.77 27.60 37.43
N SER A 87 33.89 28.08 36.85
CA SER A 87 34.35 27.75 35.51
C SER A 87 35.24 26.49 35.45
N GLY A 88 35.72 25.98 36.61
CA GLY A 88 36.64 24.85 36.68
C GLY A 88 35.91 23.48 36.60
N ALA A 89 36.47 22.55 35.83
CA ALA A 89 36.07 21.15 35.85
C ALA A 89 36.83 20.34 36.87
N LEU A 90 36.18 19.27 37.43
CA LEU A 90 36.91 18.32 38.30
C LEU A 90 38.04 17.62 37.56
N ILE A 91 37.82 17.24 36.32
CA ILE A 91 38.80 16.66 35.38
C ILE A 91 38.90 17.57 34.16
N TYR A 92 40.06 18.10 33.90
CA TYR A 92 40.36 18.93 32.74
C TYR A 92 41.36 18.21 31.82
N ILE A 93 40.94 17.83 30.65
CA ILE A 93 41.75 17.09 29.67
C ILE A 93 42.26 18.05 28.61
N LYS A 94 43.55 18.34 28.65
CA LYS A 94 44.24 19.14 27.62
C LYS A 94 44.75 18.32 26.47
N ASN A 95 45.17 17.10 26.74
CA ASN A 95 45.67 16.16 25.76
C ASN A 95 45.70 14.75 26.36
N GLY A 96 45.66 13.71 25.51
CA GLY A 96 45.80 12.32 25.88
C GLY A 96 44.52 11.49 25.61
N THR A 97 44.64 10.19 25.84
CA THR A 97 43.53 9.27 25.79
C THR A 97 43.09 8.91 27.22
N VAL A 98 41.88 9.31 27.61
CA VAL A 98 41.42 9.17 29.00
C VAL A 98 40.26 8.20 29.06
N THR A 99 40.36 7.19 29.92
CA THR A 99 39.25 6.29 30.31
C THR A 99 38.86 6.62 31.75
N PHE A 100 37.59 7.03 31.93
CA PHE A 100 37.04 7.36 33.23
C PHE A 100 35.96 6.32 33.59
N ASN A 101 36.29 5.47 34.54
CA ASN A 101 35.42 4.40 35.04
C ASN A 101 34.69 4.86 36.31
N GLY A 102 33.39 5.12 36.18
CA GLY A 102 32.57 5.54 37.33
C GLY A 102 32.28 4.45 38.36
N ASN A 103 32.36 3.16 37.94
CA ASN A 103 32.25 1.96 38.80
C ASN A 103 31.04 1.95 39.71
N GLY A 104 29.91 2.52 39.28
CA GLY A 104 28.65 2.61 40.07
C GLY A 104 28.65 3.65 41.19
N HIS A 105 29.73 4.42 41.35
CA HIS A 105 29.83 5.48 42.33
C HIS A 105 29.25 6.81 41.85
N THR A 106 28.92 7.70 42.77
CA THR A 106 28.42 9.05 42.49
C THR A 106 29.56 10.06 42.48
N VAL A 107 29.62 10.86 41.40
CA VAL A 107 30.50 12.01 41.25
C VAL A 107 29.67 13.28 41.19
N THR A 108 29.80 14.12 42.20
CA THR A 108 29.05 15.40 42.30
C THR A 108 30.03 16.56 42.05
N SER A 109 29.74 17.44 41.08
CA SER A 109 30.54 18.65 40.80
C SER A 109 29.68 19.64 39.99
N THR A 110 30.11 20.88 39.91
CA THR A 110 29.53 21.87 38.98
C THR A 110 29.84 21.53 37.52
N LYS A 111 31.03 20.99 37.25
CA LYS A 111 31.45 20.44 35.96
C LYS A 111 32.34 19.23 36.26
N VAL A 112 31.99 18.05 35.74
CA VAL A 112 32.76 16.85 36.03
C VAL A 112 33.97 16.75 35.09
N ILE A 113 33.73 16.79 33.78
CA ILE A 113 34.81 16.66 32.78
C ILE A 113 34.75 17.80 31.78
N TYR A 114 35.87 18.41 31.52
CA TYR A 114 36.11 19.33 30.42
C TYR A 114 37.18 18.75 29.51
N ASN A 115 36.80 18.28 28.33
CA ASN A 115 37.72 17.75 27.34
C ASN A 115 38.06 18.82 26.27
N GLU A 116 39.21 19.47 26.39
CA GLU A 116 39.69 20.50 25.49
C GLU A 116 40.47 19.93 24.30
N GLY A 117 41.21 18.84 24.45
CA GLY A 117 42.14 18.39 23.43
C GLY A 117 42.50 16.90 23.43
N GLY A 118 41.74 16.04 24.12
CA GLY A 118 42.02 14.60 24.20
C GLY A 118 40.87 13.73 23.69
N ASN A 119 41.11 12.42 23.69
CA ASN A 119 40.06 11.40 23.49
C ASN A 119 39.54 10.94 24.85
N LEU A 120 38.23 10.80 24.99
CA LEU A 120 37.61 10.48 26.29
C LEU A 120 36.65 9.28 26.15
N THR A 121 36.81 8.32 27.07
CA THR A 121 35.83 7.29 27.34
C THR A 121 35.31 7.39 28.77
N VAL A 122 34.01 7.57 28.98
CA VAL A 122 33.37 7.53 30.29
C VAL A 122 32.49 6.31 30.34
N GLN A 123 32.68 5.49 31.39
CA GLN A 123 31.94 4.22 31.52
C GLN A 123 31.34 4.08 32.92
N GLY A 124 30.02 3.95 32.96
CA GLY A 124 29.28 3.75 34.19
C GLY A 124 29.31 4.93 35.16
N GLY A 125 28.68 4.78 36.33
CA GLY A 125 28.61 5.77 37.39
C GLY A 125 27.41 6.72 37.33
N THR A 126 27.21 7.44 38.44
CA THR A 126 26.20 8.49 38.58
C THR A 126 26.87 9.84 38.70
N TYR A 127 26.48 10.80 37.88
CA TYR A 127 27.07 12.14 37.84
C TYR A 127 26.00 13.16 38.20
N VAL A 128 26.27 13.94 39.28
CA VAL A 128 25.36 14.97 39.76
C VAL A 128 25.96 16.34 39.55
N CYS A 129 25.37 17.11 38.65
CA CYS A 129 25.86 18.48 38.34
C CYS A 129 24.89 19.51 38.90
N GLN A 130 25.37 20.32 39.83
CA GLN A 130 24.65 21.39 40.46
C GLN A 130 25.22 22.74 40.00
N ALA A 131 24.58 23.38 39.08
CA ALA A 131 24.94 24.73 38.64
C ALA A 131 24.09 25.76 39.40
N HIS A 132 24.73 26.74 39.98
CA HIS A 132 24.09 27.79 40.73
C HIS A 132 24.24 29.19 40.14
N ASP A 133 24.85 29.33 38.94
CA ASP A 133 25.07 30.66 38.38
C ASP A 133 24.88 30.67 36.84
N TYR A 134 24.04 31.62 36.37
CA TYR A 134 23.67 31.86 34.96
C TYR A 134 24.85 32.24 34.03
N LYS A 135 26.06 32.29 34.50
CA LYS A 135 27.23 32.84 33.76
C LYS A 135 28.27 31.84 33.35
N ALA A 136 28.18 30.59 33.73
CA ALA A 136 29.18 29.57 33.37
C ALA A 136 28.50 28.46 32.56
N ASP A 137 29.13 28.04 31.47
CA ASP A 137 28.88 26.77 30.78
C ASP A 137 28.87 25.63 31.79
N ALA A 138 27.71 25.26 32.28
CA ALA A 138 27.58 24.33 33.41
C ALA A 138 27.31 22.92 32.93
N SER A 139 27.89 22.51 31.81
CA SER A 139 27.83 21.15 31.30
C SER A 139 28.50 20.17 32.22
N CYS A 140 27.81 19.08 32.56
CA CYS A 140 28.45 17.98 33.29
C CYS A 140 29.65 17.42 32.53
N PHE A 141 29.50 17.18 31.24
CA PHE A 141 30.58 16.83 30.31
C PHE A 141 30.65 17.85 29.17
N ALA A 142 31.71 18.62 29.10
CA ALA A 142 32.02 19.52 27.98
C ALA A 142 33.03 18.86 27.05
N LEU A 143 32.58 18.51 25.85
CA LEU A 143 33.33 17.74 24.85
C LEU A 143 33.75 18.71 23.74
N CYS A 144 34.91 19.33 23.85
CA CYS A 144 35.36 20.37 22.93
C CYS A 144 36.32 19.86 21.86
N SER A 145 36.84 18.63 21.95
CA SER A 145 37.75 18.06 20.97
C SER A 145 37.78 16.54 20.99
N GLY A 146 38.32 15.93 19.95
CA GLY A 146 38.67 14.53 19.81
C GLY A 146 37.51 13.57 19.76
N GLU A 147 37.80 12.29 19.96
CA GLU A 147 36.86 11.18 20.01
C GLU A 147 36.33 10.99 21.44
N ASN A 148 35.05 11.05 21.62
CA ASN A 148 34.39 10.95 22.92
C ASN A 148 33.36 9.80 22.95
N ARG A 149 33.38 8.98 24.00
CA ARG A 149 32.47 7.87 24.21
C ARG A 149 31.95 7.88 25.64
N ILE A 150 30.64 7.93 25.79
CA ILE A 150 29.94 7.97 27.08
C ILE A 150 28.95 6.83 27.14
N GLU A 151 29.14 5.91 28.04
CA GLU A 151 28.34 4.68 28.10
C GLU A 151 27.87 4.31 29.51
N ASN A 152 26.65 3.84 29.61
CA ASN A 152 26.05 3.29 30.84
C ASN A 152 26.13 4.27 32.02
N VAL A 153 26.01 5.58 31.77
CA VAL A 153 26.04 6.61 32.79
C VAL A 153 24.66 7.08 33.21
N THR A 154 24.53 7.49 34.48
CA THR A 154 23.37 8.26 34.95
C THR A 154 23.82 9.69 35.21
N ILE A 155 23.15 10.68 34.61
CA ILE A 155 23.44 12.08 34.85
C ILE A 155 22.22 12.77 35.42
N GLU A 156 22.37 13.41 36.59
CA GLU A 156 21.42 14.34 37.15
C GLU A 156 21.99 15.75 37.08
N THR A 157 21.31 16.65 36.40
CA THR A 157 21.81 17.99 36.20
C THR A 157 20.73 19.03 36.41
N ASP A 158 21.14 20.18 36.90
CA ASP A 158 20.22 21.33 36.93
C ASP A 158 20.19 22.04 35.56
N ASP A 159 21.20 21.89 34.73
CA ASP A 159 21.30 22.56 33.41
C ASP A 159 21.72 21.60 32.30
N GLU A 160 22.88 21.74 31.70
CA GLU A 160 23.35 20.89 30.60
C GLU A 160 24.03 19.62 31.12
N ALA A 161 23.63 18.45 30.59
CA ALA A 161 24.36 17.22 30.90
C ALA A 161 25.58 17.07 30.04
N ILE A 162 25.41 17.20 28.71
CA ILE A 162 26.47 16.97 27.75
C ILE A 162 26.45 18.09 26.70
N THR A 163 27.56 18.78 26.53
CA THR A 163 27.77 19.76 25.46
C THR A 163 28.85 19.29 24.51
N VAL A 164 28.53 19.14 23.25
CA VAL A 164 29.45 18.85 22.16
C VAL A 164 29.79 20.18 21.44
N ALA A 165 31.02 20.62 21.51
CA ALA A 165 31.41 21.96 21.08
C ALA A 165 32.63 21.97 20.16
N LEU A 166 32.76 23.01 19.41
CA LEU A 166 33.80 23.53 18.47
C LEU A 166 34.62 22.50 17.67
N ASN A 167 35.54 21.78 18.28
CA ASN A 167 36.49 20.88 17.62
C ASN A 167 36.29 19.40 17.99
N CYS A 168 35.12 19.06 18.56
CA CYS A 168 34.80 17.67 18.81
C CYS A 168 34.58 16.96 17.46
N GLU A 169 35.33 15.88 17.24
CA GLU A 169 35.23 15.11 16.01
C GLU A 169 34.08 14.08 16.09
N ASN A 170 34.00 13.38 17.23
CA ASN A 170 33.02 12.36 17.49
C ASN A 170 32.55 12.37 18.93
N ALA A 171 31.26 12.23 19.15
CA ALA A 171 30.67 12.01 20.47
C ALA A 171 29.63 10.89 20.39
N VAL A 172 29.91 9.73 20.96
CA VAL A 172 29.03 8.57 21.03
C VAL A 172 28.47 8.42 22.42
N ILE A 173 27.17 8.51 22.57
CA ILE A 173 26.46 8.39 23.86
C ILE A 173 25.54 7.20 23.80
N LYS A 174 25.80 6.20 24.71
CA LYS A 174 25.02 4.94 24.65
C LYS A 174 24.49 4.54 26.03
N LYS A 175 23.29 3.94 26.02
CA LYS A 175 22.66 3.28 27.19
C LYS A 175 22.74 4.12 28.46
N SER A 176 22.50 5.41 28.32
CA SER A 176 22.71 6.39 29.38
C SER A 176 21.38 7.07 29.75
N LYS A 177 21.25 7.40 31.06
CA LYS A 177 20.06 8.08 31.58
C LYS A 177 20.42 9.49 32.03
N ILE A 178 19.68 10.48 31.56
CA ILE A 178 19.88 11.89 31.84
C ILE A 178 18.61 12.53 32.36
N THR A 179 18.69 13.14 33.54
CA THR A 179 17.60 13.93 34.13
C THR A 179 18.04 15.38 34.31
N LYS A 180 17.32 16.30 33.66
CA LYS A 180 17.52 17.75 33.77
C LYS A 180 16.37 18.38 34.57
N LYS A 181 16.69 19.14 35.63
CA LYS A 181 15.70 19.66 36.59
C LYS A 181 15.49 21.18 36.51
N TYR A 182 16.44 21.95 36.04
CA TYR A 182 16.43 23.43 36.13
C TYR A 182 15.41 24.14 35.22
N GLU A 183 14.95 25.32 35.65
CA GLU A 183 13.90 26.13 34.99
C GLU A 183 14.40 26.98 33.78
N GLY A 184 15.68 26.95 33.42
CA GLY A 184 16.25 27.74 32.34
C GLY A 184 15.78 27.27 30.94
N TRP A 185 15.24 28.19 30.13
CA TRP A 185 14.54 27.89 28.87
C TRP A 185 15.46 27.64 27.66
N SER A 186 16.74 28.00 27.73
CA SER A 186 17.53 28.15 26.52
C SER A 186 18.45 26.96 26.19
N PHE A 187 18.60 25.97 27.06
CA PHE A 187 19.60 24.91 26.90
C PHE A 187 18.98 23.51 26.85
N GLY A 188 19.60 22.61 26.03
CA GLY A 188 19.26 21.22 25.96
C GLY A 188 19.98 20.40 27.05
N ALA A 189 19.40 19.30 27.50
CA ALA A 189 20.16 18.35 28.35
C ALA A 189 21.37 17.79 27.57
N ILE A 190 21.16 17.48 26.30
CA ILE A 190 22.26 17.21 25.34
C ILE A 190 22.22 18.30 24.28
N GLN A 191 23.33 18.93 24.01
CA GLN A 191 23.44 19.93 22.94
C GLN A 191 24.70 19.76 22.08
N CYS A 192 24.61 20.13 20.82
CA CYS A 192 25.74 20.15 19.87
C CYS A 192 25.88 21.52 19.22
N HIS A 193 27.07 22.07 19.28
CA HIS A 193 27.52 23.32 18.66
C HIS A 193 28.73 23.13 17.74
N ALA A 194 29.12 21.90 17.45
CA ALA A 194 30.29 21.58 16.62
C ALA A 194 29.89 21.50 15.14
N ALA A 195 30.44 22.37 14.29
CA ALA A 195 30.10 22.42 12.85
C ALA A 195 30.42 21.11 12.11
N ASN A 196 31.49 20.44 12.48
CA ASN A 196 31.93 19.16 11.88
C ASN A 196 31.80 17.99 12.87
N GLY A 197 31.18 18.22 14.04
CA GLY A 197 31.04 17.20 15.07
C GLY A 197 30.01 16.13 14.63
N ASN A 198 30.37 14.88 14.81
CA ASN A 198 29.49 13.76 14.67
C ASN A 198 28.98 13.31 16.05
N VAL A 199 27.64 13.32 16.26
CA VAL A 199 27.03 12.89 17.53
C VAL A 199 26.13 11.70 17.26
N GLU A 200 26.38 10.60 17.95
CA GLU A 200 25.57 9.41 17.93
C GLU A 200 24.92 9.19 19.29
N LEU A 201 23.58 9.11 19.32
CA LEU A 201 22.77 8.74 20.48
C LEU A 201 22.17 7.34 20.24
N ASP A 202 22.52 6.39 21.11
CA ASP A 202 22.10 5.01 20.98
C ASP A 202 21.53 4.52 22.32
N ASP A 203 20.21 4.28 22.35
CA ASP A 203 19.47 3.85 23.54
C ASP A 203 19.68 4.79 24.75
N VAL A 204 19.47 6.08 24.55
CA VAL A 204 19.64 7.12 25.57
C VAL A 204 18.27 7.55 26.10
N GLU A 205 18.12 7.57 27.44
CA GLU A 205 16.95 8.10 28.13
C GLU A 205 17.24 9.53 28.58
N VAL A 206 16.44 10.51 28.13
CA VAL A 206 16.53 11.91 28.55
C VAL A 206 15.19 12.38 29.08
N GLU A 207 15.17 12.86 30.33
CA GLU A 207 14.01 13.50 30.94
C GLU A 207 14.38 14.95 31.31
N ALA A 208 13.81 15.92 30.59
CA ALA A 208 13.93 17.33 30.91
C ALA A 208 12.63 17.84 31.58
N GLU A 209 12.70 18.22 32.85
CA GLU A 209 11.56 18.85 33.54
C GLU A 209 11.30 20.25 33.02
N ASN A 210 12.34 21.00 32.74
CA ASN A 210 12.30 22.33 32.15
C ASN A 210 13.35 22.50 31.05
N GLY A 211 13.02 23.29 30.02
CA GLY A 211 13.89 23.49 28.83
C GLY A 211 13.82 22.30 27.88
N HIS A 212 14.85 22.16 27.04
CA HIS A 212 14.88 21.15 25.99
C HIS A 212 15.54 19.85 26.46
N ALA A 213 15.05 18.71 25.94
CA ALA A 213 15.78 17.45 26.11
C ALA A 213 17.02 17.45 25.19
N LEU A 214 16.85 17.79 23.93
CA LEU A 214 17.91 17.87 22.92
C LEU A 214 17.92 19.24 22.26
N ARG A 215 19.13 19.79 21.99
CA ARG A 215 19.31 21.04 21.26
C ARG A 215 20.51 20.95 20.34
N PHE A 216 20.24 20.95 19.04
CA PHE A 216 21.29 20.85 18.04
C PHE A 216 21.31 22.12 17.18
N THR A 217 22.37 22.88 17.24
CA THR A 217 22.53 24.10 16.43
C THR A 217 23.24 23.84 15.11
N LYS A 218 24.10 22.82 15.05
CA LYS A 218 24.88 22.40 13.89
C LYS A 218 25.48 21.00 14.11
N GLY A 219 26.07 20.41 13.10
CA GLY A 219 26.76 19.12 13.14
C GLY A 219 26.03 17.99 12.42
N ILE A 220 26.58 16.81 12.52
CA ILE A 220 26.01 15.56 12.00
C ILE A 220 25.52 14.76 13.21
N ILE A 221 24.23 14.60 13.32
CA ILE A 221 23.59 13.98 14.48
C ILE A 221 22.86 12.72 14.03
N THR A 222 23.06 11.62 14.74
CA THR A 222 22.33 10.36 14.52
C THR A 222 21.70 9.89 15.82
N ILE A 223 20.40 9.65 15.80
CA ILE A 223 19.63 9.09 16.93
C ILE A 223 19.13 7.70 16.53
N ASN A 224 19.69 6.66 17.16
CA ASN A 224 19.40 5.27 16.85
C ASN A 224 18.30 4.65 17.73
N GLY A 225 17.80 5.37 18.73
CA GLY A 225 16.76 4.90 19.64
C GLY A 225 16.75 5.70 20.94
N GLY A 226 16.11 5.14 21.97
CA GLY A 226 16.02 5.77 23.27
C GLY A 226 14.69 6.49 23.53
N THR A 227 14.61 7.15 24.71
CA THR A 227 13.41 7.91 25.11
C THR A 227 13.79 9.32 25.51
N TYR A 228 13.15 10.28 24.90
CA TYR A 228 13.40 11.71 25.07
C TYR A 228 12.12 12.40 25.50
N THR A 229 12.10 12.95 26.70
CA THR A 229 10.93 13.60 27.28
C THR A 229 11.25 15.03 27.69
N ALA A 230 10.36 15.95 27.35
CA ALA A 230 10.38 17.32 27.86
C ALA A 230 9.03 17.73 28.44
N LYS A 231 8.98 18.02 29.75
CA LYS A 231 7.74 18.41 30.43
C LYS A 231 7.38 19.89 30.17
N ASN A 232 8.35 20.79 30.19
CA ASN A 232 8.18 22.23 29.96
C ASN A 232 9.20 22.75 28.95
N GLY A 233 9.14 22.28 27.70
CA GLY A 233 10.03 22.67 26.61
C GLY A 233 9.86 21.80 25.39
N TYR A 234 10.75 21.96 24.43
CA TYR A 234 10.79 21.13 23.23
C TYR A 234 11.58 19.84 23.52
N VAL A 235 11.17 18.73 22.94
CA VAL A 235 11.99 17.51 23.03
C VAL A 235 13.23 17.68 22.16
N ILE A 236 13.06 18.14 20.91
CA ILE A 236 14.17 18.64 20.08
C ILE A 236 13.94 20.14 19.90
N GLY A 237 14.76 20.95 20.56
CA GLY A 237 14.58 22.39 20.60
C GLY A 237 14.98 23.07 19.30
N PRO A 238 14.43 24.29 19.04
CA PRO A 238 14.74 25.05 17.83
C PRO A 238 16.22 25.44 17.79
N THR A 239 16.75 25.45 16.58
CA THR A 239 18.08 25.95 16.30
C THR A 239 18.04 27.48 16.30
N ASP A 240 18.64 28.12 17.32
CA ASP A 240 18.75 29.58 17.36
C ASP A 240 19.72 30.13 16.31
N ASN A 241 19.39 31.25 15.79
CA ASN A 241 20.15 32.33 15.09
C ASN A 241 21.50 32.10 14.36
N GLU A 242 22.02 30.90 14.25
CA GLU A 242 23.30 30.65 13.57
C GLU A 242 23.09 30.04 12.18
N ASN A 243 23.85 30.48 11.19
CA ASN A 243 23.76 30.08 9.77
C ASN A 243 24.56 28.80 9.46
N GLU A 244 24.55 27.81 10.35
CA GLU A 244 25.38 26.62 10.18
C GLU A 244 24.59 25.38 9.86
N ASP A 245 25.19 24.44 9.12
CA ASP A 245 24.54 23.23 8.60
C ASP A 245 24.26 22.22 9.72
N LEU A 246 22.99 21.85 9.89
CA LEU A 246 22.57 20.72 10.70
C LEU A 246 22.16 19.56 9.78
N ASN A 247 22.80 18.39 9.96
CA ASN A 247 22.38 17.13 9.36
C ASN A 247 21.92 16.21 10.48
N LEU A 248 20.62 15.96 10.57
CA LEU A 248 20.04 15.12 11.62
C LEU A 248 19.38 13.89 10.99
N THR A 249 19.75 12.72 11.48
CA THR A 249 19.13 11.44 11.13
C THR A 249 18.53 10.82 12.39
N ILE A 250 17.24 10.51 12.36
CA ILE A 250 16.52 9.81 13.42
C ILE A 250 16.12 8.44 12.88
N ASN A 251 16.73 7.39 13.36
CA ASN A 251 16.44 6.01 12.99
C ASN A 251 15.37 5.36 13.88
N GLY A 252 15.09 5.95 15.05
CA GLY A 252 14.09 5.44 15.98
C GLY A 252 14.08 6.20 17.29
N GLY A 253 13.30 5.72 18.26
CA GLY A 253 13.16 6.30 19.59
C GLY A 253 11.78 6.86 19.88
N THR A 254 11.52 7.20 21.14
CA THR A 254 10.28 7.85 21.59
C THR A 254 10.55 9.29 21.99
N PHE A 255 9.85 10.23 21.39
CA PHE A 255 9.94 11.66 21.62
C PHE A 255 8.62 12.16 22.22
N GLN A 256 8.60 12.40 23.54
CA GLN A 256 7.39 12.76 24.25
C GLN A 256 7.46 14.19 24.80
N GLY A 257 6.66 15.05 24.22
CA GLY A 257 6.43 16.41 24.68
C GLY A 257 5.09 16.57 25.41
N ASN A 258 4.68 17.80 25.58
CA ASN A 258 3.37 18.18 26.11
C ASN A 258 2.52 18.96 25.09
N ASP A 259 1.31 19.36 25.48
CA ASP A 259 0.38 20.05 24.58
C ASP A 259 0.75 21.53 24.31
N ARG A 260 1.71 22.09 25.01
CA ARG A 260 2.07 23.50 24.93
C ARG A 260 3.23 23.78 23.97
N TYR A 261 4.16 22.85 23.84
CA TYR A 261 5.38 23.02 23.04
C TYR A 261 5.44 22.00 21.92
N THR A 262 6.07 22.39 20.80
CA THR A 262 6.35 21.48 19.71
C THR A 262 7.34 20.38 20.16
N VAL A 263 7.06 19.13 19.84
CA VAL A 263 7.96 18.01 20.18
C VAL A 263 9.31 18.18 19.49
N ALA A 264 9.31 18.37 18.16
CA ALA A 264 10.52 18.62 17.38
C ALA A 264 10.37 19.90 16.54
N SER A 265 11.22 20.89 16.78
CA SER A 265 11.22 22.17 16.07
C SER A 265 12.54 22.40 15.36
N PHE A 266 12.48 22.53 14.03
CA PHE A 266 13.63 22.77 13.17
C PHE A 266 13.50 24.10 12.45
N GLY A 267 14.50 24.97 12.63
CA GLY A 267 14.48 26.34 12.12
C GLY A 267 13.77 27.34 13.03
N CYS A 268 13.64 28.57 12.60
CA CYS A 268 13.06 29.66 13.40
C CYS A 268 12.00 30.43 12.62
N TYR A 269 10.81 30.56 13.20
CA TYR A 269 9.69 31.30 12.63
C TYR A 269 9.96 32.81 12.42
N GLN A 270 10.81 33.43 13.22
CA GLN A 270 10.99 34.90 13.22
C GLN A 270 12.20 35.44 12.44
N GLY A 271 12.91 34.63 11.71
CA GLY A 271 14.07 35.12 10.97
C GLY A 271 14.30 34.36 9.70
N TYR A 272 13.81 34.87 8.57
CA TYR A 272 14.03 34.39 7.20
C TYR A 272 15.50 34.32 6.78
N ARG A 273 16.34 33.73 7.61
CA ARG A 273 17.73 33.47 7.25
C ARG A 273 17.82 32.09 6.64
N ASP A 274 18.51 31.98 5.52
CA ASP A 274 18.77 30.73 4.81
C ASP A 274 19.54 29.75 5.73
N ARG A 275 18.78 28.93 6.45
CA ARG A 275 19.35 27.89 7.30
C ARG A 275 19.42 26.57 6.55
N THR A 276 20.53 25.90 6.71
CA THR A 276 20.78 24.64 6.03
C THR A 276 20.54 23.46 6.96
N CYS A 277 19.27 23.05 7.10
CA CYS A 277 18.89 21.85 7.85
C CYS A 277 18.49 20.73 6.90
N ASN A 278 19.23 19.62 6.92
CA ASN A 278 18.83 18.37 6.31
C ASN A 278 18.38 17.40 7.41
N ILE A 279 17.11 17.06 7.42
CA ILE A 279 16.53 16.21 8.45
C ILE A 279 16.01 14.94 7.78
N GLN A 280 16.39 13.79 8.30
CA GLN A 280 15.90 12.48 7.87
C GLN A 280 15.33 11.76 9.09
N ILE A 281 14.08 11.33 9.00
CA ILE A 281 13.39 10.59 10.05
C ILE A 281 12.97 9.26 9.44
N HIS A 282 13.69 8.19 9.76
CA HIS A 282 13.48 6.84 9.27
C HIS A 282 12.62 5.99 10.22
N GLY A 283 12.32 6.50 11.42
CA GLY A 283 11.51 5.82 12.41
C GLY A 283 11.38 6.63 13.69
N GLY A 284 10.61 6.10 14.62
CA GLY A 284 10.38 6.70 15.93
C GLY A 284 8.96 7.16 16.17
N ARG A 285 8.64 7.35 17.45
CA ARG A 285 7.31 7.74 17.92
C ARG A 285 7.36 9.13 18.54
N PHE A 286 6.63 10.08 17.98
CA PHE A 286 6.52 11.46 18.42
C PHE A 286 5.15 11.68 19.06
N VAL A 287 5.10 12.10 20.32
CA VAL A 287 3.85 12.25 21.10
C VAL A 287 3.79 13.63 21.73
N GLY A 288 2.68 14.34 21.57
CA GLY A 288 2.49 15.67 22.16
C GLY A 288 1.41 16.50 21.47
N GLY A 289 1.38 17.80 21.68
CA GLY A 289 0.41 18.69 21.05
C GLY A 289 0.73 18.95 19.58
N GLN A 290 1.75 19.75 19.30
CA GLN A 290 2.36 19.88 17.97
C GLN A 290 3.60 18.98 17.92
N LEU A 291 3.64 18.12 16.92
CA LEU A 291 4.65 17.07 16.86
C LEU A 291 5.92 17.53 16.14
N LEU A 292 5.73 18.25 15.04
CA LEU A 292 6.84 18.73 14.25
C LEU A 292 6.58 20.10 13.65
N ALA A 293 7.55 20.99 13.71
CA ALA A 293 7.56 22.28 13.02
C ALA A 293 8.84 22.43 12.21
N PHE A 294 8.73 22.56 10.89
CA PHE A 294 9.86 22.69 9.98
C PHE A 294 9.86 24.08 9.31
N TYR A 295 10.92 24.81 9.52
CA TYR A 295 11.21 26.13 8.96
C TYR A 295 12.59 26.18 8.34
N GLY A 296 12.88 25.24 7.44
CA GLY A 296 14.13 25.19 6.72
C GLY A 296 14.32 26.32 5.70
N SER A 297 15.39 26.33 4.92
CA SER A 297 15.50 27.21 3.75
C SER A 297 14.79 26.59 2.55
N SER A 298 14.50 27.40 1.53
CA SER A 298 13.84 26.94 0.29
C SER A 298 14.63 25.87 -0.49
N ALA A 299 15.91 25.64 -0.15
CA ALA A 299 16.75 24.63 -0.77
C ALA A 299 16.95 23.37 0.09
N LYS A 300 16.24 23.24 1.24
CA LYS A 300 16.45 22.17 2.19
C LYS A 300 15.21 21.33 2.43
N THR A 301 15.45 20.05 2.69
CA THR A 301 14.41 19.04 2.81
C THR A 301 14.38 18.41 4.20
N LEU A 302 13.17 18.11 4.64
CA LEU A 302 12.88 17.16 5.71
C LEU A 302 12.28 15.93 5.05
N THR A 303 12.92 14.78 5.21
CA THR A 303 12.39 13.49 4.74
C THR A 303 11.88 12.67 5.91
N ILE A 304 10.71 12.11 5.78
CA ILE A 304 10.10 11.20 6.75
C ILE A 304 9.74 9.91 6.03
N ASP A 305 10.25 8.79 6.53
CA ASP A 305 9.98 7.47 5.99
C ASP A 305 9.93 6.40 7.10
N GLY A 306 9.90 5.13 6.73
CA GLY A 306 9.87 4.00 7.66
C GLY A 306 8.61 3.96 8.52
N ASP A 307 8.73 3.36 9.71
CA ASP A 307 7.63 3.20 10.66
C ASP A 307 7.46 4.41 11.60
N THR A 308 7.66 5.62 11.08
CA THR A 308 7.54 6.84 11.88
C THR A 308 6.10 7.11 12.28
N THR A 309 5.86 7.34 13.57
CA THR A 309 4.52 7.66 14.12
C THR A 309 4.51 9.04 14.78
N PHE A 310 3.51 9.83 14.42
CA PHE A 310 3.21 11.13 14.99
C PHE A 310 1.84 11.08 15.66
N GLU A 311 1.77 11.16 16.99
CA GLU A 311 0.55 11.09 17.77
C GLU A 311 0.29 12.41 18.47
N SER A 312 -0.61 13.23 17.90
CA SER A 312 -1.00 14.49 18.51
C SER A 312 -2.09 14.30 19.56
N THR A 313 -1.79 14.61 20.80
CA THR A 313 -2.70 14.51 21.95
C THR A 313 -3.35 15.85 22.34
N GLY A 314 -2.78 16.93 21.90
CA GLY A 314 -3.19 18.25 22.29
C GLY A 314 -4.41 18.83 21.52
N SER A 315 -5.04 19.92 21.96
CA SER A 315 -6.32 20.45 21.42
C SER A 315 -6.25 21.72 20.56
N THR A 316 -5.09 22.33 20.36
CA THR A 316 -4.99 23.67 19.77
C THR A 316 -4.02 23.88 18.62
N LEU A 317 -3.15 22.90 18.30
CA LEU A 317 -2.10 23.06 17.29
C LEU A 317 -2.17 21.98 16.20
N ASP A 318 -1.82 22.31 14.97
CA ASP A 318 -1.65 21.33 13.89
C ASP A 318 -0.49 20.37 14.21
N ALA A 319 -0.61 19.09 13.82
CA ALA A 319 0.36 18.07 14.24
C ALA A 319 1.74 18.28 13.59
N VAL A 320 1.79 18.36 12.26
CA VAL A 320 2.99 18.62 11.47
C VAL A 320 2.84 19.91 10.70
N VAL A 321 3.78 20.82 10.84
CA VAL A 321 3.73 22.15 10.21
C VAL A 321 4.98 22.38 9.36
N VAL A 322 4.79 22.76 8.10
CA VAL A 322 5.85 23.13 7.16
C VAL A 322 5.70 24.61 6.79
N GLY A 323 6.52 25.45 7.36
CA GLY A 323 6.44 26.91 7.17
C GLY A 323 7.43 27.47 6.16
N ASN A 324 8.53 26.77 5.91
CA ASN A 324 9.52 27.08 4.88
C ASN A 324 10.33 25.80 4.56
N GLY A 325 10.81 25.68 3.31
CA GLY A 325 11.49 24.47 2.83
C GLY A 325 10.49 23.39 2.40
N GLN A 326 10.97 22.19 2.14
CA GLN A 326 10.21 21.09 1.58
C GLN A 326 10.17 19.88 2.51
N LEU A 327 8.97 19.40 2.81
CA LEU A 327 8.75 18.09 3.41
C LEU A 327 8.63 17.04 2.28
N ILE A 328 9.32 15.93 2.41
CA ILE A 328 9.10 14.70 1.65
C ILE A 328 8.58 13.65 2.65
N PHE A 329 7.32 13.28 2.52
CA PHE A 329 6.66 12.30 3.37
C PHE A 329 6.45 11.01 2.58
N ASP A 330 7.37 10.07 2.73
CA ASP A 330 7.39 8.83 1.97
C ASP A 330 6.56 7.73 2.63
N SER A 331 6.55 7.67 3.96
CA SER A 331 5.75 6.72 4.74
C SER A 331 5.65 7.16 6.21
N GLY A 332 4.86 6.45 7.00
CA GLY A 332 4.60 6.73 8.42
C GLY A 332 3.14 7.03 8.71
N THR A 333 2.83 7.34 9.95
CA THR A 333 1.45 7.66 10.39
C THR A 333 1.42 9.00 11.11
N ILE A 334 0.47 9.85 10.76
CA ILE A 334 0.12 11.05 11.53
C ILE A 334 -1.28 10.87 12.09
N GLU A 335 -1.37 10.72 13.39
CA GLU A 335 -2.63 10.55 14.12
C GLU A 335 -2.91 11.76 15.00
N VAL A 336 -4.12 12.32 14.88
CA VAL A 336 -4.56 13.48 15.66
C VAL A 336 -5.73 13.05 16.54
N SER A 337 -5.53 13.01 17.85
CA SER A 337 -6.59 12.68 18.80
C SER A 337 -7.21 13.93 19.42
N GLY A 338 -8.52 13.92 19.59
CA GLY A 338 -9.25 14.80 20.50
C GLY A 338 -9.51 16.24 20.08
N GLY A 339 -9.54 16.61 18.79
CA GLY A 339 -9.84 17.99 18.45
C GLY A 339 -10.43 18.26 17.06
N SER A 340 -11.51 19.02 17.03
CA SER A 340 -12.32 19.29 15.84
C SER A 340 -11.79 20.37 14.87
N GLU A 341 -10.68 21.03 15.16
CA GLU A 341 -10.24 22.21 14.38
C GLU A 341 -8.81 22.13 13.84
N ARG A 342 -8.23 20.90 13.67
CA ARG A 342 -6.82 20.73 13.38
C ARG A 342 -6.54 19.95 12.13
N SER A 343 -5.36 20.19 11.58
CA SER A 343 -4.78 19.42 10.50
C SER A 343 -3.69 18.47 10.99
N ALA A 344 -3.59 17.34 10.30
CA ALA A 344 -2.46 16.44 10.48
C ALA A 344 -1.19 17.04 9.85
N LEU A 345 -1.27 17.50 8.60
CA LEU A 345 -0.19 18.20 7.90
C LEU A 345 -0.68 19.59 7.46
N ARG A 346 0.08 20.62 7.80
CA ARG A 346 -0.19 21.99 7.35
C ARG A 346 1.00 22.60 6.65
N THR A 347 0.78 23.12 5.44
CA THR A 347 1.72 24.00 4.75
C THR A 347 1.28 25.47 4.89
N PHE A 348 2.23 26.37 5.06
CA PHE A 348 1.98 27.81 5.02
C PHE A 348 3.24 28.59 4.64
N GLU A 349 3.11 29.88 4.31
CA GLU A 349 4.20 30.75 3.85
C GLU A 349 4.94 30.14 2.62
N ARG A 350 6.19 29.71 2.77
CA ARG A 350 7.02 29.11 1.71
C ARG A 350 7.21 27.60 1.88
N GLY A 351 6.43 26.98 2.76
CA GLY A 351 6.50 25.54 2.99
C GLY A 351 5.87 24.76 1.84
N GLU A 352 6.55 23.70 1.42
CA GLU A 352 6.08 22.77 0.40
C GLU A 352 6.04 21.35 0.99
N ALA A 353 5.16 20.52 0.47
CA ALA A 353 5.08 19.11 0.87
C ALA A 353 4.92 18.20 -0.36
N ILE A 354 5.70 17.14 -0.41
CA ILE A 354 5.54 16.01 -1.33
C ILE A 354 5.14 14.82 -0.50
N VAL A 355 3.92 14.33 -0.70
CA VAL A 355 3.37 13.18 0.01
C VAL A 355 3.40 11.98 -0.91
N ASN A 356 4.36 11.09 -0.71
CA ASN A 356 4.58 9.89 -1.50
C ASN A 356 3.92 8.64 -0.90
N GLY A 357 3.44 8.73 0.36
CA GLY A 357 2.81 7.63 1.08
C GLY A 357 2.35 8.04 2.47
N GLY A 358 2.14 7.04 3.32
CA GLY A 358 1.78 7.22 4.72
C GLY A 358 0.27 7.31 4.99
N THR A 359 -0.07 7.35 6.28
CA THR A 359 -1.45 7.31 6.78
C THR A 359 -1.75 8.54 7.63
N PHE A 360 -2.91 9.14 7.39
CA PHE A 360 -3.42 10.30 8.12
C PHE A 360 -4.72 9.90 8.84
N LYS A 361 -4.82 10.18 10.15
CA LYS A 361 -5.95 9.74 11.00
C LYS A 361 -6.43 10.80 11.98
N GLY A 362 -7.73 10.84 12.20
CA GLY A 362 -8.38 11.56 13.31
C GLY A 362 -8.32 13.08 13.25
N ALA A 363 -7.73 13.67 12.23
CA ALA A 363 -7.71 15.13 12.03
C ALA A 363 -9.03 15.64 11.45
N LYS A 364 -9.37 16.91 11.65
CA LYS A 364 -10.44 17.55 10.89
C LYS A 364 -10.09 17.65 9.41
N TYR A 365 -8.85 18.00 9.13
CA TYR A 365 -8.26 18.05 7.79
C TYR A 365 -6.96 17.26 7.81
N ASP A 366 -6.80 16.32 6.91
CA ASP A 366 -5.55 15.57 6.83
C ASP A 366 -4.42 16.47 6.31
N ILE A 367 -4.71 17.25 5.28
CA ILE A 367 -3.80 18.24 4.71
C ILE A 367 -4.50 19.62 4.68
N TYR A 368 -3.83 20.62 5.19
CA TYR A 368 -4.29 22.01 5.20
C TYR A 368 -3.31 22.92 4.47
N GLU A 369 -3.69 23.38 3.29
CA GLU A 369 -2.92 24.38 2.56
C GLU A 369 -3.43 25.79 2.87
N ARG A 370 -2.63 26.51 3.67
CA ARG A 370 -2.98 27.85 4.14
C ARG A 370 -2.43 28.95 3.24
N ASN A 371 -3.24 29.94 2.94
CA ASN A 371 -2.78 31.21 2.40
C ASN A 371 -2.51 32.21 3.52
N ARG A 372 -1.37 32.90 3.47
CA ARG A 372 -1.09 34.05 4.34
C ARG A 372 -0.62 35.20 3.45
N ASP A 373 -1.35 36.29 3.47
CA ASP A 373 -1.17 37.50 2.64
C ASP A 373 0.20 38.17 2.70
N VAL A 374 1.12 37.66 3.52
CA VAL A 374 2.45 38.27 3.76
C VAL A 374 3.40 38.16 2.58
N TYR A 375 3.16 37.13 1.71
CA TYR A 375 4.05 36.85 0.55
C TYR A 375 3.26 36.83 -0.76
N ARG A 376 3.29 37.94 -1.48
CA ARG A 376 2.76 38.03 -2.84
C ARG A 376 3.64 37.23 -3.82
N GLY A 377 3.02 36.47 -4.71
CA GLY A 377 3.70 35.76 -5.80
C GLY A 377 4.18 34.33 -5.47
N LEU A 378 3.65 33.71 -4.41
CA LEU A 378 3.83 32.30 -4.16
C LEU A 378 3.01 31.46 -5.17
N PRO A 379 3.49 30.29 -5.60
CA PRO A 379 2.74 29.41 -6.49
C PRO A 379 1.41 29.00 -5.82
N PRO A 380 0.33 28.84 -6.60
CA PRO A 380 -0.97 28.46 -6.05
C PRO A 380 -0.99 27.04 -5.45
N CYS A 381 -0.08 26.17 -5.92
CA CYS A 381 0.05 24.80 -5.46
C CYS A 381 1.40 24.60 -4.77
N ARG A 382 1.39 24.08 -3.53
CA ARG A 382 2.58 23.76 -2.73
C ARG A 382 2.55 22.35 -2.15
N VAL A 383 1.47 21.64 -2.31
CA VAL A 383 1.33 20.24 -1.90
C VAL A 383 1.21 19.37 -3.14
N GLN A 384 2.13 18.42 -3.27
CA GLN A 384 2.07 17.35 -4.25
C GLN A 384 1.66 16.06 -3.55
N LEU A 385 0.56 15.46 -3.99
CA LEU A 385 0.02 14.22 -3.46
C LEU A 385 0.25 13.08 -4.47
N ASN A 386 1.22 12.24 -4.20
CA ASN A 386 1.55 11.09 -5.03
C ASN A 386 0.88 9.81 -4.55
N ALA A 387 0.83 9.61 -3.22
CA ALA A 387 0.09 8.55 -2.55
C ALA A 387 -0.18 8.96 -1.10
N ALA A 388 -1.28 8.49 -0.54
CA ALA A 388 -1.60 8.59 0.88
C ALA A 388 -2.77 7.65 1.22
N THR A 389 -2.87 7.25 2.48
CA THR A 389 -4.06 6.63 3.05
C THR A 389 -4.70 7.63 4.01
N PHE A 390 -5.94 7.97 3.75
CA PHE A 390 -6.73 8.82 4.63
C PHE A 390 -7.76 7.96 5.36
N ASP A 391 -8.08 8.31 6.61
CA ASP A 391 -9.24 7.73 7.27
C ASP A 391 -10.56 8.27 6.68
N ASP A 392 -11.70 7.80 7.17
CA ASP A 392 -13.04 8.19 6.70
C ASP A 392 -13.41 9.63 7.12
N ASN A 393 -12.48 10.55 7.08
CA ASN A 393 -12.71 11.96 7.39
C ASN A 393 -13.61 12.64 6.36
N VAL A 394 -14.40 13.60 6.83
CA VAL A 394 -15.27 14.41 5.96
C VAL A 394 -14.45 15.25 4.97
N CYS A 395 -13.21 15.61 5.30
CA CYS A 395 -12.33 16.40 4.46
C CYS A 395 -10.87 15.96 4.60
N ASN A 396 -10.29 15.47 3.51
CA ASN A 396 -8.87 15.12 3.49
C ASN A 396 -7.99 16.35 3.20
N VAL A 397 -8.40 17.22 2.29
CA VAL A 397 -7.62 18.41 1.90
C VAL A 397 -8.45 19.67 2.03
N TYR A 398 -7.98 20.59 2.86
CA TYR A 398 -8.57 21.92 3.00
C TYR A 398 -7.75 22.99 2.28
N LEU A 399 -8.38 23.74 1.38
CA LEU A 399 -7.75 24.76 0.55
C LEU A 399 -8.25 26.17 0.92
N GLU A 400 -7.37 27.03 1.44
CA GLU A 400 -7.70 28.45 1.62
C GLU A 400 -7.66 29.22 0.28
N GLU A 401 -8.54 30.17 0.11
CA GLU A 401 -8.61 31.11 -1.04
C GLU A 401 -8.33 30.43 -2.40
N ASP A 402 -7.34 30.89 -3.15
CA ASP A 402 -7.01 30.38 -4.49
C ASP A 402 -5.97 29.23 -4.45
N ARG A 403 -5.85 28.52 -3.32
CA ARG A 403 -4.94 27.38 -3.20
C ARG A 403 -5.41 26.18 -4.01
N GLN A 404 -4.46 25.42 -4.50
CA GLN A 404 -4.63 24.23 -5.34
C GLN A 404 -3.76 23.09 -4.80
N ILE A 405 -4.07 21.87 -5.18
CA ILE A 405 -3.26 20.68 -4.89
C ILE A 405 -2.77 20.04 -6.19
N ASP A 406 -1.56 19.51 -6.20
CA ASP A 406 -1.02 18.70 -7.30
C ASP A 406 -1.25 17.22 -6.96
N VAL A 407 -2.11 16.54 -7.71
CA VAL A 407 -2.40 15.12 -7.49
C VAL A 407 -1.80 14.32 -8.64
N ALA A 408 -0.96 13.34 -8.32
CA ALA A 408 -0.24 12.57 -9.31
C ALA A 408 -1.16 11.69 -10.17
N GLN A 409 -0.76 11.46 -11.41
CA GLN A 409 -1.50 10.66 -12.39
C GLN A 409 -1.83 9.24 -11.91
N ASN A 410 -0.95 8.63 -11.14
CA ASN A 410 -1.09 7.26 -10.62
C ASN A 410 -1.76 7.19 -9.25
N TYR A 411 -2.28 8.30 -8.74
CA TYR A 411 -3.02 8.29 -7.48
C TYR A 411 -4.38 7.60 -7.66
N THR A 412 -4.63 6.55 -6.90
CA THR A 412 -5.85 5.73 -7.01
C THR A 412 -6.83 5.92 -5.85
N GLY A 413 -6.41 6.61 -4.78
CA GLY A 413 -7.25 6.86 -3.61
C GLY A 413 -8.35 7.90 -3.90
N GLN A 414 -9.36 7.93 -3.03
CA GLN A 414 -10.31 9.04 -3.01
C GLN A 414 -9.73 10.20 -2.20
N VAL A 415 -9.93 11.44 -2.68
CA VAL A 415 -9.57 12.66 -1.94
C VAL A 415 -10.78 13.57 -1.84
N THR A 416 -11.21 13.85 -0.61
CA THR A 416 -12.30 14.80 -0.35
C THR A 416 -11.72 16.18 -0.06
N ILE A 417 -12.11 17.17 -0.87
CA ILE A 417 -11.57 18.54 -0.80
C ILE A 417 -12.62 19.50 -0.26
N GLU A 418 -12.24 20.33 0.70
CA GLU A 418 -13.01 21.47 1.16
C GLU A 418 -12.30 22.77 0.81
N CYS A 419 -13.04 23.75 0.33
CA CYS A 419 -12.54 25.10 0.07
C CYS A 419 -13.15 26.09 1.05
N LYS A 420 -12.34 27.01 1.54
CA LYS A 420 -12.80 28.09 2.44
C LYS A 420 -13.92 28.95 1.83
N ASP A 421 -13.75 29.33 0.57
CA ASP A 421 -14.69 30.15 -0.17
C ASP A 421 -15.13 29.41 -1.45
N PRO A 422 -16.09 28.47 -1.33
CA PRO A 422 -16.53 27.70 -2.48
C PRO A 422 -17.32 28.57 -3.46
N LYS A 423 -16.92 28.55 -4.72
CA LYS A 423 -17.62 29.18 -5.82
C LYS A 423 -17.55 28.30 -7.05
N ASP A 424 -18.50 28.46 -7.93
CA ASP A 424 -18.52 27.74 -9.18
C ASP A 424 -17.28 28.02 -10.03
N GLY A 425 -16.74 26.98 -10.68
CA GLY A 425 -15.53 27.06 -11.50
C GLY A 425 -14.22 27.25 -10.71
N ARG A 426 -14.24 27.23 -9.37
CA ARG A 426 -13.01 27.34 -8.58
C ARG A 426 -12.08 26.18 -8.86
N GLN A 427 -10.87 26.47 -9.32
CA GLN A 427 -9.84 25.48 -9.58
C GLN A 427 -9.33 24.83 -8.29
N LEU A 428 -9.30 23.51 -8.26
CA LEU A 428 -8.86 22.69 -7.12
C LEU A 428 -7.48 22.11 -7.33
N THR A 429 -7.18 21.67 -8.54
CA THR A 429 -5.91 21.03 -8.88
C THR A 429 -5.06 21.93 -9.77
N LYS A 430 -3.76 21.72 -9.73
CA LYS A 430 -2.81 22.36 -10.64
C LYS A 430 -3.09 21.95 -12.09
N ASP A 431 -2.92 22.88 -13.02
CA ASP A 431 -3.01 22.61 -14.46
C ASP A 431 -1.98 21.57 -14.90
N THR A 432 -2.40 20.65 -15.76
CA THR A 432 -1.53 19.62 -16.33
C THR A 432 -1.70 19.55 -17.85
N GLU A 433 -0.61 19.29 -18.56
CA GLU A 433 -0.64 19.12 -20.03
C GLU A 433 -1.10 17.71 -20.44
N THR A 434 -1.09 16.76 -19.52
CA THR A 434 -1.42 15.34 -19.76
C THR A 434 -2.85 15.02 -19.35
N ASP A 435 -3.56 14.25 -20.18
CA ASP A 435 -5.00 13.91 -20.04
C ASP A 435 -5.22 12.82 -18.97
N TYR A 436 -5.04 13.15 -17.69
CA TYR A 436 -5.32 12.22 -16.59
C TYR A 436 -6.25 12.77 -15.51
N GLN A 437 -6.40 14.07 -15.43
CA GLN A 437 -7.16 14.73 -14.35
C GLN A 437 -8.60 14.21 -14.21
N LYS A 438 -9.24 13.86 -15.32
CA LYS A 438 -10.60 13.29 -15.34
C LYS A 438 -10.73 11.96 -14.59
N ASN A 439 -9.63 11.21 -14.48
CA ASN A 439 -9.61 9.88 -13.84
C ASN A 439 -9.34 9.95 -12.33
N LEU A 440 -9.02 11.13 -11.78
CA LEU A 440 -8.79 11.30 -10.36
C LEU A 440 -10.10 11.20 -9.58
N ASN A 441 -10.12 10.37 -8.54
CA ASN A 441 -11.26 10.22 -7.64
C ASN A 441 -11.30 11.33 -6.60
N LEU A 442 -11.76 12.52 -7.01
CA LEU A 442 -11.87 13.69 -6.15
C LEU A 442 -13.33 13.98 -5.84
N THR A 443 -13.63 14.27 -4.58
CA THR A 443 -14.95 14.65 -4.10
C THR A 443 -14.89 15.98 -3.35
N SER A 444 -16.04 16.66 -3.20
CA SER A 444 -16.15 17.94 -2.50
C SER A 444 -16.84 17.77 -1.16
N ALA A 445 -16.26 18.32 -0.10
CA ALA A 445 -16.92 18.49 1.20
C ALA A 445 -17.78 19.76 1.26
N ASN A 446 -17.65 20.68 0.31
CA ASN A 446 -18.47 21.88 0.25
C ASN A 446 -19.90 21.56 -0.18
N LYS A 447 -20.86 21.81 0.71
CA LYS A 447 -22.26 21.52 0.46
C LYS A 447 -22.76 22.25 -0.80
N GLY A 448 -23.39 21.51 -1.70
CA GLY A 448 -23.94 22.05 -2.95
C GLY A 448 -22.90 22.25 -4.06
N TYR A 449 -21.72 21.62 -3.93
CA TYR A 449 -20.70 21.61 -4.96
C TYR A 449 -20.13 20.20 -5.15
N LEU A 450 -19.93 19.84 -6.39
CA LEU A 450 -19.26 18.62 -6.84
C LEU A 450 -17.88 18.96 -7.42
N VAL A 451 -17.07 17.95 -7.69
CA VAL A 451 -15.78 18.13 -8.35
C VAL A 451 -15.90 17.82 -9.83
N GLY A 452 -15.89 18.88 -10.62
CA GLY A 452 -15.89 18.82 -12.07
C GLY A 452 -14.50 18.75 -12.68
N TYR A 453 -14.46 18.67 -14.02
CA TYR A 453 -13.24 18.61 -14.84
C TYR A 453 -13.34 19.64 -15.96
N LYS A 454 -12.27 20.42 -16.15
CA LYS A 454 -12.14 21.37 -17.26
C LYS A 454 -10.90 21.12 -18.07
N LYS A 455 -11.07 21.21 -19.39
CA LYS A 455 -9.98 21.23 -20.36
C LYS A 455 -9.93 22.59 -21.05
N THR A 456 -8.77 23.22 -21.01
CA THR A 456 -8.53 24.53 -21.62
C THR A 456 -7.39 24.44 -22.63
N THR A 457 -7.06 25.53 -23.29
CA THR A 457 -5.87 25.61 -24.17
C THR A 457 -4.56 25.48 -23.40
N ASP A 458 -4.55 25.80 -22.11
CA ASP A 458 -3.35 25.86 -21.26
C ASP A 458 -3.14 24.56 -20.43
N GLY A 459 -4.11 23.64 -20.48
CA GLY A 459 -4.06 22.39 -19.74
C GLY A 459 -5.43 21.93 -19.24
N GLU A 460 -5.42 20.99 -18.33
CA GLU A 460 -6.62 20.45 -17.71
C GLU A 460 -6.53 20.46 -16.18
N TYR A 461 -7.66 20.60 -15.51
CA TYR A 461 -7.75 20.67 -14.07
C TYR A 461 -9.11 20.24 -13.53
N ARG A 462 -9.17 19.96 -12.23
CA ARG A 462 -10.41 19.73 -11.49
C ARG A 462 -10.89 21.06 -10.86
N CYS A 463 -12.19 21.26 -10.84
CA CYS A 463 -12.80 22.47 -10.31
C CYS A 463 -14.07 22.16 -9.49
N LEU A 464 -14.53 23.11 -8.69
CA LEU A 464 -15.87 23.04 -8.10
C LEU A 464 -16.92 23.31 -9.16
N SER A 465 -17.91 22.42 -9.25
CA SER A 465 -19.11 22.60 -10.07
C SER A 465 -20.32 22.63 -9.17
N LYS A 466 -21.09 23.72 -9.24
CA LYS A 466 -22.26 23.92 -8.38
C LYS A 466 -23.37 22.95 -8.76
N GLU A 467 -23.98 22.33 -7.77
CA GLU A 467 -25.17 21.50 -7.95
C GLU A 467 -26.36 22.31 -8.39
N VAL A 468 -27.15 21.72 -9.28
CA VAL A 468 -28.43 22.27 -9.74
C VAL A 468 -29.58 21.36 -9.29
N GLY A 469 -30.77 21.93 -9.20
CA GLY A 469 -31.98 21.14 -9.06
C GLY A 469 -32.42 20.61 -10.43
N VAL A 470 -32.76 19.35 -10.52
CA VAL A 470 -33.36 18.75 -11.73
C VAL A 470 -34.72 18.16 -11.35
N THR A 471 -35.72 18.36 -12.21
CA THR A 471 -37.06 17.78 -12.01
C THR A 471 -37.63 17.35 -13.35
N ILE A 472 -38.03 16.10 -13.48
CA ILE A 472 -38.82 15.58 -14.61
C ILE A 472 -40.31 15.73 -14.31
N GLU A 473 -41.06 16.37 -15.18
CA GLU A 473 -42.51 16.53 -15.05
C GLU A 473 -43.22 15.86 -16.25
N GLY A 474 -44.33 15.20 -15.98
CA GLY A 474 -45.23 14.62 -17.00
C GLY A 474 -45.00 13.14 -17.30
N LEU A 475 -44.11 12.47 -16.54
CA LEU A 475 -43.92 11.02 -16.60
C LEU A 475 -44.36 10.29 -15.33
N GLU A 476 -44.76 10.97 -14.29
CA GLU A 476 -45.14 10.34 -13.02
C GLU A 476 -46.28 9.30 -13.22
N ASN A 477 -45.97 8.03 -12.94
CA ASN A 477 -46.89 6.91 -13.09
C ASN A 477 -47.54 6.81 -14.49
N ALA A 478 -46.88 7.32 -15.53
CA ALA A 478 -47.39 7.29 -16.89
C ALA A 478 -47.46 5.85 -17.39
N ALA A 479 -48.59 5.48 -18.01
CA ALA A 479 -48.74 4.26 -18.79
C ALA A 479 -48.57 4.62 -20.27
N ILE A 480 -47.47 4.17 -20.89
CA ILE A 480 -47.12 4.46 -22.28
C ILE A 480 -47.16 3.13 -23.06
N LYS A 481 -47.70 3.08 -24.27
CA LYS A 481 -47.57 1.87 -25.08
C LYS A 481 -46.22 1.85 -25.78
N GLU A 482 -45.66 0.67 -25.93
CA GLU A 482 -44.42 0.47 -26.68
C GLU A 482 -44.53 1.06 -28.10
N GLY A 483 -43.61 1.94 -28.47
CA GLY A 483 -43.63 2.66 -29.74
C GLY A 483 -44.55 3.88 -29.80
N GLU A 484 -45.29 4.24 -28.72
CA GLU A 484 -46.04 5.49 -28.62
C GLU A 484 -45.18 6.58 -27.95
N SER A 485 -45.27 7.80 -28.49
CA SER A 485 -44.49 8.94 -27.93
C SER A 485 -45.26 9.65 -26.84
N LYS A 486 -44.54 9.97 -25.71
CA LYS A 486 -45.09 10.75 -24.60
C LYS A 486 -44.21 11.98 -24.34
N GLY A 487 -44.84 13.18 -24.32
CA GLY A 487 -44.12 14.43 -23.95
C GLY A 487 -43.84 14.54 -22.46
N PHE A 488 -42.70 15.10 -22.09
CA PHE A 488 -42.33 15.44 -20.72
C PHE A 488 -41.42 16.70 -20.70
N THR A 489 -41.21 17.24 -19.51
CA THR A 489 -40.36 18.44 -19.33
C THR A 489 -39.28 18.16 -18.30
N VAL A 490 -38.04 18.56 -18.58
CA VAL A 490 -36.96 18.62 -17.60
C VAL A 490 -36.80 20.08 -17.18
N LYS A 491 -37.01 20.34 -15.89
CA LYS A 491 -36.76 21.63 -15.27
C LYS A 491 -35.40 21.62 -14.59
N VAL A 492 -34.61 22.64 -14.84
CA VAL A 492 -33.29 22.81 -14.22
C VAL A 492 -33.33 24.08 -13.36
N ASP A 493 -33.15 23.92 -12.03
CA ASP A 493 -33.07 25.03 -11.08
C ASP A 493 -31.59 25.33 -10.78
N PRO A 494 -31.03 26.46 -11.23
CA PRO A 494 -29.66 26.86 -10.95
C PRO A 494 -29.42 27.24 -9.48
N LYS A 495 -30.38 27.04 -8.59
CA LYS A 495 -30.29 27.35 -7.15
C LYS A 495 -29.79 28.78 -6.86
N GLY A 496 -30.32 29.74 -7.62
CA GLY A 496 -30.07 31.17 -7.43
C GLY A 496 -28.73 31.69 -7.95
N ASP A 497 -28.01 30.93 -8.76
CA ASP A 497 -26.79 31.34 -9.45
C ASP A 497 -27.06 31.55 -10.95
N ALA A 498 -27.13 32.80 -11.37
CA ALA A 498 -27.45 33.15 -12.76
C ALA A 498 -26.24 33.07 -13.74
N ASN A 499 -25.08 32.59 -13.29
CA ASN A 499 -23.85 32.59 -14.09
C ASN A 499 -23.27 31.20 -14.30
N LEU A 500 -24.09 30.16 -14.29
CA LEU A 500 -23.59 28.78 -14.38
C LEU A 500 -23.07 28.38 -15.78
N GLY A 501 -23.48 29.09 -16.84
CA GLY A 501 -23.04 28.87 -18.23
C GLY A 501 -23.54 27.55 -18.84
N GLU A 502 -22.75 27.01 -19.75
CA GLU A 502 -23.11 25.82 -20.55
C GLU A 502 -23.17 24.55 -19.72
N ALA A 503 -24.15 23.71 -20.01
CA ALA A 503 -24.34 22.39 -19.44
C ALA A 503 -24.90 21.43 -20.52
N ILE A 504 -24.92 20.14 -20.20
CA ILE A 504 -25.49 19.10 -21.06
C ILE A 504 -26.61 18.41 -20.30
N ILE A 505 -27.80 18.30 -20.91
CA ILE A 505 -28.85 17.39 -20.40
C ILE A 505 -28.67 16.05 -21.13
N ASP A 506 -28.47 15.00 -20.35
CA ASP A 506 -28.33 13.63 -20.85
C ASP A 506 -29.34 12.69 -20.19
N PHE A 507 -29.63 11.58 -20.88
CA PHE A 507 -30.53 10.57 -20.38
C PHE A 507 -29.87 9.19 -20.36
N GLY A 508 -29.96 8.52 -19.23
CA GLY A 508 -29.40 7.17 -19.02
C GLY A 508 -30.18 6.03 -19.67
N ASP A 509 -31.25 6.32 -20.44
CA ASP A 509 -32.10 5.30 -21.06
C ASP A 509 -31.58 4.84 -22.43
N LYS A 510 -31.30 3.54 -22.57
CA LYS A 510 -30.89 2.90 -23.81
C LYS A 510 -32.06 2.17 -24.51
N ASN A 511 -33.23 2.10 -23.86
CA ASN A 511 -34.38 1.34 -24.31
C ASN A 511 -35.48 2.21 -24.95
N SER A 512 -35.22 3.52 -25.08
CA SER A 512 -36.21 4.46 -25.58
C SER A 512 -35.56 5.45 -26.55
N GLU A 513 -36.28 5.87 -27.53
CA GLU A 513 -35.91 7.00 -28.38
C GLU A 513 -36.35 8.29 -27.71
N ILE A 514 -35.42 9.22 -27.49
CA ILE A 514 -35.69 10.51 -26.88
C ILE A 514 -35.43 11.61 -27.90
N GLU A 515 -36.37 12.56 -27.97
CA GLU A 515 -36.29 13.73 -28.81
C GLU A 515 -36.45 15.00 -27.95
N TYR A 516 -35.72 16.06 -28.30
CA TYR A 516 -35.91 17.39 -27.69
C TYR A 516 -36.67 18.31 -28.64
N LYS A 517 -37.37 19.28 -28.07
CA LYS A 517 -38.08 20.29 -28.84
C LYS A 517 -37.19 21.50 -29.04
N ASP A 518 -36.83 21.82 -30.29
CA ASP A 518 -36.02 22.95 -30.64
C ASP A 518 -36.74 24.32 -30.47
N ASP A 519 -36.04 25.41 -30.64
CA ASP A 519 -36.58 26.77 -30.50
C ASP A 519 -37.67 27.12 -31.56
N ASN A 520 -37.73 26.35 -32.66
CA ASN A 520 -38.76 26.48 -33.66
C ASN A 520 -40.00 25.63 -33.35
N GLY A 521 -39.95 24.90 -32.22
CA GLY A 521 -41.05 24.04 -31.78
C GLY A 521 -41.07 22.66 -32.44
N VAL A 522 -40.03 22.27 -33.19
CA VAL A 522 -39.87 20.99 -33.85
C VAL A 522 -39.11 20.00 -32.98
N TYR A 523 -39.55 18.73 -32.97
CA TYR A 523 -38.85 17.67 -32.25
C TYR A 523 -37.68 17.16 -33.10
N GLN A 524 -36.51 17.12 -32.48
CA GLN A 524 -35.25 16.62 -33.04
C GLN A 524 -34.76 15.44 -32.19
N LEU A 525 -34.08 14.46 -32.77
CA LEU A 525 -33.42 13.39 -32.03
C LEU A 525 -32.37 13.96 -31.07
N MET A 526 -32.30 13.38 -29.88
CA MET A 526 -31.26 13.73 -28.93
C MET A 526 -29.87 13.58 -29.56
N PRO A 527 -29.00 14.59 -29.40
CA PRO A 527 -27.60 14.46 -29.78
C PRO A 527 -26.96 13.28 -29.01
N LYS A 528 -26.00 12.60 -29.64
CA LYS A 528 -25.32 11.45 -29.07
C LYS A 528 -24.61 11.78 -27.76
N ASP A 529 -24.14 13.01 -27.62
CA ASP A 529 -23.37 13.50 -26.47
C ASP A 529 -24.25 14.35 -25.53
N GLY A 530 -25.59 14.25 -25.63
CA GLY A 530 -26.57 15.00 -24.86
C GLY A 530 -26.96 16.34 -25.48
N LEU A 531 -27.96 17.02 -24.90
CA LEU A 531 -28.44 18.34 -25.34
C LEU A 531 -27.67 19.45 -24.63
N GLU A 532 -26.94 20.27 -25.39
CA GLU A 532 -26.30 21.47 -24.87
C GLU A 532 -27.34 22.52 -24.49
N VAL A 533 -27.25 23.07 -23.29
CA VAL A 533 -28.12 24.10 -22.73
C VAL A 533 -27.33 25.17 -22.02
N ASP A 534 -27.82 26.42 -22.04
CA ASP A 534 -27.21 27.53 -21.29
C ASP A 534 -28.02 27.79 -20.01
N LEU A 535 -27.43 27.52 -18.88
CA LEU A 535 -28.03 27.72 -17.55
C LEU A 535 -27.89 29.17 -17.04
N SER A 536 -27.24 30.07 -17.78
CA SER A 536 -27.13 31.50 -17.45
C SER A 536 -28.37 32.30 -17.87
N GLY A 537 -29.28 31.68 -18.62
CA GLY A 537 -30.51 32.31 -19.13
C GLY A 537 -31.72 32.13 -18.23
N ASP A 538 -32.82 32.79 -18.61
CA ASP A 538 -34.12 32.65 -17.90
C ASP A 538 -34.89 31.37 -18.32
N LYS A 539 -34.40 30.60 -19.31
CA LYS A 539 -35.01 29.39 -19.83
C LYS A 539 -34.55 28.18 -19.00
N ASN A 540 -35.39 27.74 -18.09
CA ASN A 540 -35.07 26.63 -17.18
C ASN A 540 -35.91 25.38 -17.50
N ASP A 541 -36.85 25.43 -18.48
CA ASP A 541 -37.74 24.35 -18.85
C ASP A 541 -37.38 23.83 -20.26
N TYR A 542 -36.99 22.57 -20.34
CA TYR A 542 -36.62 21.91 -21.60
C TYR A 542 -37.63 20.83 -21.90
N VAL A 543 -38.24 20.86 -23.09
CA VAL A 543 -39.33 19.98 -23.49
C VAL A 543 -38.81 18.81 -24.32
N PHE A 544 -39.16 17.63 -23.93
CA PHE A 544 -38.76 16.35 -24.55
C PHE A 544 -39.94 15.49 -24.90
N ARG A 545 -39.67 14.46 -25.67
CA ARG A 545 -40.59 13.39 -26.00
C ARG A 545 -39.87 12.05 -25.93
N ILE A 546 -40.42 11.07 -25.23
CA ILE A 546 -39.90 9.71 -25.12
C ILE A 546 -40.77 8.73 -25.90
N THR A 547 -40.13 7.82 -26.64
CA THR A 547 -40.77 6.72 -27.36
C THR A 547 -40.15 5.40 -26.92
N PRO A 548 -40.72 4.72 -25.89
CA PRO A 548 -40.15 3.49 -25.37
C PRO A 548 -40.19 2.33 -26.38
N GLN A 549 -39.10 1.56 -26.45
CA GLN A 549 -38.93 0.42 -27.35
C GLN A 549 -38.99 -0.93 -26.64
N LYS A 550 -39.20 -0.96 -25.32
CA LYS A 550 -39.25 -2.18 -24.52
C LYS A 550 -40.33 -2.10 -23.46
N ALA A 551 -41.18 -3.15 -23.38
CA ALA A 551 -42.24 -3.29 -22.39
C ALA A 551 -41.73 -3.53 -20.96
N GLY A 552 -42.54 -3.20 -19.96
CA GLY A 552 -42.31 -3.41 -18.54
C GLY A 552 -42.20 -2.10 -17.77
N GLU A 553 -41.82 -2.21 -16.51
CA GLU A 553 -41.47 -1.04 -15.69
C GLU A 553 -40.14 -0.48 -16.15
N GLN A 554 -40.09 0.81 -16.40
CA GLN A 554 -38.91 1.56 -16.87
C GLN A 554 -38.70 2.76 -15.97
N THR A 555 -37.44 3.17 -15.86
CA THR A 555 -37.04 4.38 -15.14
C THR A 555 -36.31 5.30 -16.10
N LEU A 556 -36.81 6.51 -16.31
CA LEU A 556 -36.05 7.55 -17.01
C LEU A 556 -35.27 8.39 -16.00
N THR A 557 -33.97 8.46 -16.18
CA THR A 557 -33.11 9.37 -15.43
C THR A 557 -32.66 10.49 -16.34
N ALA A 558 -32.93 11.74 -15.95
CA ALA A 558 -32.37 12.93 -16.57
C ALA A 558 -31.20 13.44 -15.71
N ALA A 559 -30.06 13.57 -16.29
CA ALA A 559 -28.86 14.11 -15.66
C ALA A 559 -28.47 15.45 -16.32
N VAL A 560 -28.09 16.41 -15.51
CA VAL A 560 -27.43 17.63 -15.97
C VAL A 560 -25.94 17.49 -15.73
N VAL A 561 -25.17 17.46 -16.79
CA VAL A 561 -23.71 17.31 -16.77
C VAL A 561 -23.06 18.64 -17.05
N ARG A 562 -22.13 19.04 -16.22
CA ARG A 562 -21.37 20.26 -16.37
C ARG A 562 -19.94 20.05 -15.87
N ASP A 563 -18.96 20.60 -16.54
CA ASP A 563 -17.57 20.37 -16.21
C ASP A 563 -17.24 18.86 -16.08
N ALA A 564 -17.82 18.04 -16.97
CA ALA A 564 -17.73 16.58 -16.98
C ALA A 564 -18.15 15.87 -15.66
N VAL A 565 -19.00 16.49 -14.86
CA VAL A 565 -19.60 15.90 -13.66
C VAL A 565 -21.12 16.11 -13.69
N GLU A 566 -21.86 15.11 -13.22
CA GLU A 566 -23.30 15.20 -13.04
C GLU A 566 -23.63 16.11 -11.86
N VAL A 567 -24.11 17.31 -12.15
CA VAL A 567 -24.41 18.36 -11.15
C VAL A 567 -25.83 18.33 -10.63
N GLY A 568 -26.67 17.52 -11.23
CA GLY A 568 -28.04 17.28 -10.79
C GLY A 568 -28.69 16.18 -11.57
N THR A 569 -29.60 15.45 -10.93
CA THR A 569 -30.32 14.34 -11.52
C THR A 569 -31.72 14.24 -10.94
N ASP A 570 -32.65 13.72 -11.74
CA ASP A 570 -33.97 13.25 -11.31
C ASP A 570 -34.35 11.99 -12.07
N SER A 571 -35.10 11.11 -11.43
CA SER A 571 -35.58 9.88 -12.03
C SER A 571 -37.08 9.73 -11.87
N LYS A 572 -37.73 9.26 -12.91
CA LYS A 572 -39.16 8.96 -12.89
C LYS A 572 -39.45 7.55 -13.43
N ASP A 573 -40.20 6.83 -12.65
CA ASP A 573 -40.68 5.52 -13.05
C ASP A 573 -41.96 5.67 -13.92
N TYR A 574 -42.02 4.86 -14.96
CA TYR A 574 -43.18 4.76 -15.84
C TYR A 574 -43.37 3.32 -16.31
N THR A 575 -44.56 2.97 -16.72
CA THR A 575 -44.89 1.61 -17.17
C THR A 575 -45.09 1.61 -18.69
N VAL A 576 -44.41 0.70 -19.37
CA VAL A 576 -44.57 0.50 -20.81
C VAL A 576 -45.42 -0.76 -21.04
N ALA A 577 -46.65 -0.56 -21.53
CA ALA A 577 -47.50 -1.67 -21.94
C ALA A 577 -46.95 -2.28 -23.23
N GLY A 578 -46.56 -3.56 -23.16
CA GLY A 578 -45.82 -4.20 -24.26
C GLY A 578 -46.64 -4.27 -25.54
N ARG A 579 -46.01 -4.04 -26.66
CA ARG A 579 -46.29 -4.79 -27.85
C ARG A 579 -45.80 -6.20 -27.63
N VAL A 580 -46.64 -7.16 -27.74
CA VAL A 580 -46.24 -8.56 -27.63
C VAL A 580 -45.29 -8.86 -28.80
N HIS A 581 -43.99 -9.11 -28.52
CA HIS A 581 -42.97 -9.34 -29.54
C HIS A 581 -42.87 -10.82 -29.92
N THR A 582 -42.49 -11.06 -31.17
CA THR A 582 -42.04 -12.38 -31.61
C THR A 582 -40.77 -12.75 -30.83
N ALA A 583 -40.70 -13.95 -30.27
CA ALA A 583 -39.50 -14.44 -29.59
C ALA A 583 -38.77 -15.48 -30.47
N VAL A 584 -37.46 -15.48 -30.41
CA VAL A 584 -36.56 -16.44 -31.07
C VAL A 584 -35.65 -17.07 -30.03
N THR A 585 -35.40 -18.38 -30.11
CA THR A 585 -34.49 -19.10 -29.24
C THR A 585 -33.67 -20.10 -30.05
N ILE A 586 -32.38 -20.10 -29.95
CA ILE A 586 -31.44 -21.08 -30.50
C ILE A 586 -31.24 -22.16 -29.44
N GLU A 587 -31.40 -23.44 -29.79
CA GLU A 587 -31.20 -24.58 -28.90
C GLU A 587 -30.21 -25.58 -29.52
N GLY A 588 -29.31 -26.19 -28.71
CA GLY A 588 -28.38 -27.23 -29.13
C GLY A 588 -26.97 -26.72 -29.48
N LEU A 589 -26.70 -25.42 -29.27
CA LEU A 589 -25.35 -24.84 -29.43
C LEU A 589 -24.76 -24.31 -28.10
N GLU A 590 -25.49 -24.43 -27.01
CA GLU A 590 -25.04 -23.97 -25.69
C GLU A 590 -23.70 -24.64 -25.33
N ASN A 591 -22.64 -23.83 -25.21
CA ASN A 591 -21.28 -24.28 -24.90
C ASN A 591 -20.74 -25.36 -25.86
N ALA A 592 -21.18 -25.37 -27.11
CA ALA A 592 -20.75 -26.34 -28.10
C ALA A 592 -19.28 -26.08 -28.50
N VAL A 593 -18.49 -27.15 -28.56
CA VAL A 593 -17.18 -27.15 -29.18
C VAL A 593 -17.32 -27.92 -30.50
N ILE A 594 -17.03 -27.26 -31.62
CA ILE A 594 -17.18 -27.83 -32.96
C ILE A 594 -15.80 -27.76 -33.63
N LYS A 595 -15.35 -28.86 -34.29
CA LYS A 595 -14.13 -28.80 -35.10
C LYS A 595 -14.38 -28.01 -36.37
N GLU A 596 -13.35 -27.29 -36.84
CA GLU A 596 -13.41 -26.64 -38.14
C GLU A 596 -13.77 -27.66 -39.22
N GLY A 597 -14.80 -27.34 -40.01
CA GLY A 597 -15.31 -28.22 -41.09
C GLY A 597 -16.19 -29.40 -40.64
N GLU A 598 -16.38 -29.61 -39.33
CA GLU A 598 -17.38 -30.58 -38.84
C GLU A 598 -18.76 -29.90 -38.66
N SER A 599 -19.79 -30.65 -39.00
CA SER A 599 -21.18 -30.16 -38.94
C SER A 599 -21.84 -30.47 -37.61
N LYS A 600 -22.53 -29.49 -37.01
CA LYS A 600 -23.34 -29.63 -35.81
C LYS A 600 -24.80 -29.22 -36.06
N ASP A 601 -25.73 -30.11 -35.67
CA ASP A 601 -27.15 -29.82 -35.77
C ASP A 601 -27.62 -28.98 -34.57
N PHE A 602 -28.53 -28.03 -34.83
CA PHE A 602 -29.18 -27.16 -33.86
C PHE A 602 -30.57 -26.81 -34.28
N THR A 603 -31.37 -26.21 -33.39
CA THR A 603 -32.72 -25.78 -33.70
C THR A 603 -32.97 -24.32 -33.39
N VAL A 604 -33.86 -23.68 -34.13
CA VAL A 604 -34.34 -22.33 -33.85
C VAL A 604 -35.87 -22.41 -33.61
N LYS A 605 -36.27 -22.06 -32.39
CA LYS A 605 -37.67 -21.96 -32.00
C LYS A 605 -38.13 -20.52 -32.18
N VAL A 606 -39.17 -20.31 -32.94
CA VAL A 606 -39.85 -19.02 -33.11
C VAL A 606 -41.21 -19.08 -32.43
N THR A 607 -41.45 -18.17 -31.47
CA THR A 607 -42.73 -18.04 -30.81
C THR A 607 -43.37 -16.75 -31.33
N PRO A 608 -44.40 -16.85 -32.19
CA PRO A 608 -45.08 -15.68 -32.69
C PRO A 608 -45.98 -15.06 -31.64
N ASN A 609 -46.24 -13.78 -31.81
CA ASN A 609 -47.18 -13.03 -31.01
C ASN A 609 -48.63 -13.33 -31.42
N ASP A 610 -49.57 -13.33 -30.44
CA ASP A 610 -51.01 -13.53 -30.66
C ASP A 610 -51.65 -12.40 -31.51
N ASP A 611 -51.04 -11.21 -31.60
CA ASP A 611 -51.45 -10.09 -32.42
C ASP A 611 -50.84 -10.08 -33.85
N ALA A 612 -49.94 -11.02 -34.16
CA ALA A 612 -49.24 -11.08 -35.42
C ALA A 612 -50.21 -11.43 -36.58
N LYS A 613 -50.83 -10.43 -37.15
CA LYS A 613 -51.48 -10.51 -38.49
C LYS A 613 -50.44 -10.61 -39.62
N LEU A 614 -49.22 -10.99 -39.33
CA LEU A 614 -48.09 -10.98 -40.23
C LEU A 614 -47.78 -12.41 -40.64
N CYS A 615 -48.15 -12.80 -41.85
CA CYS A 615 -48.02 -14.17 -42.32
C CYS A 615 -46.62 -14.57 -42.78
N GLU A 616 -45.82 -13.66 -43.29
CA GLU A 616 -44.49 -13.97 -43.86
C GLU A 616 -43.39 -13.23 -43.13
N ALA A 617 -42.39 -14.00 -42.67
CA ALA A 617 -41.15 -13.50 -42.09
C ALA A 617 -39.99 -14.39 -42.55
N PHE A 618 -38.74 -14.02 -42.21
CA PHE A 618 -37.55 -14.77 -42.57
C PHE A 618 -36.69 -14.99 -41.36
N ILE A 619 -36.19 -16.25 -41.19
CA ILE A 619 -35.09 -16.53 -40.27
C ILE A 619 -33.76 -16.26 -40.99
N ASP A 620 -32.98 -15.33 -40.50
CA ASP A 620 -31.66 -14.96 -41.03
C ASP A 620 -30.59 -15.16 -39.98
N PHE A 621 -29.38 -15.47 -40.46
CA PHE A 621 -28.22 -15.70 -39.56
C PHE A 621 -27.13 -14.70 -39.82
N GLY A 622 -26.59 -14.08 -38.74
CA GLY A 622 -25.56 -13.06 -38.79
C GLY A 622 -24.13 -13.60 -38.93
N ASN A 623 -23.93 -14.93 -38.95
CA ASN A 623 -22.59 -15.52 -39.01
C ASN A 623 -22.09 -15.67 -40.46
N LYS A 624 -20.96 -15.04 -40.80
CA LYS A 624 -20.31 -15.12 -42.10
C LYS A 624 -19.18 -16.18 -42.15
N ASN A 625 -18.79 -16.73 -41.01
CA ASN A 625 -17.62 -17.60 -40.87
C ASN A 625 -18.03 -19.09 -40.80
N SER A 626 -19.33 -19.38 -40.98
CA SER A 626 -19.84 -20.73 -40.95
C SER A 626 -20.83 -20.93 -42.12
N GLU A 627 -20.90 -22.15 -42.64
CA GLU A 627 -21.94 -22.57 -43.56
C GLU A 627 -23.15 -23.05 -42.75
N ILE A 628 -24.35 -22.52 -43.07
CA ILE A 628 -25.57 -22.90 -42.41
C ILE A 628 -26.52 -23.49 -43.43
N GLU A 629 -27.08 -24.66 -43.08
CA GLU A 629 -28.08 -25.37 -43.83
C GLU A 629 -29.37 -25.49 -43.02
N TYR A 630 -30.53 -25.46 -43.68
CA TYR A 630 -31.80 -25.74 -43.03
C TYR A 630 -32.27 -27.15 -43.46
N LYS A 631 -33.04 -27.80 -42.59
CA LYS A 631 -33.63 -29.09 -42.88
C LYS A 631 -35.01 -28.89 -43.56
N ASP A 632 -35.15 -29.40 -44.79
CA ASP A 632 -36.38 -29.28 -45.55
C ASP A 632 -37.48 -30.25 -45.09
N GLU A 633 -38.71 -30.14 -45.69
CA GLU A 633 -39.85 -30.99 -45.34
C GLU A 633 -39.63 -32.47 -45.62
N HIS A 634 -38.65 -32.86 -46.42
CA HIS A 634 -38.25 -34.23 -46.74
C HIS A 634 -37.16 -34.77 -45.84
N GLY A 635 -36.68 -33.93 -44.87
CA GLY A 635 -35.63 -34.29 -43.94
C GLY A 635 -34.21 -34.14 -44.47
N ALA A 636 -34.02 -33.55 -45.67
CA ALA A 636 -32.69 -33.28 -46.24
C ALA A 636 -32.20 -31.87 -45.87
N TYR A 637 -30.89 -31.72 -45.64
CA TYR A 637 -30.25 -30.43 -45.41
C TYR A 637 -29.99 -29.71 -46.72
N GLN A 638 -30.42 -28.44 -46.78
CA GLN A 638 -30.36 -27.57 -47.95
C GLN A 638 -29.61 -26.26 -47.56
N PRO A 639 -28.85 -25.67 -48.46
CA PRO A 639 -28.19 -24.37 -48.19
C PRO A 639 -29.24 -23.29 -47.84
N MET A 640 -28.91 -22.37 -46.93
CA MET A 640 -29.73 -21.24 -46.58
C MET A 640 -30.09 -20.39 -47.83
N PRO A 641 -31.36 -20.03 -48.05
CA PRO A 641 -31.73 -19.13 -49.15
C PRO A 641 -31.10 -17.76 -48.98
N GLU A 642 -30.85 -17.09 -50.14
CA GLU A 642 -30.42 -15.69 -50.12
C GLU A 642 -31.57 -14.82 -49.56
N GLY A 643 -31.31 -14.10 -48.45
CA GLY A 643 -32.31 -13.31 -47.72
C GLY A 643 -33.00 -14.01 -46.56
N GLY A 644 -32.60 -15.23 -46.21
CA GLY A 644 -33.10 -16.00 -45.06
C GLY A 644 -34.12 -17.07 -45.40
N LEU A 645 -34.42 -17.96 -44.44
CA LEU A 645 -35.44 -19.00 -44.58
C LEU A 645 -36.84 -18.39 -44.41
N PRO A 646 -37.73 -18.45 -45.43
CA PRO A 646 -39.09 -17.92 -45.29
C PRO A 646 -39.91 -18.80 -44.34
N ILE A 647 -40.61 -18.14 -43.40
CA ILE A 647 -41.48 -18.77 -42.41
C ILE A 647 -42.84 -18.10 -42.38
N ASP A 648 -43.89 -18.85 -42.08
CA ASP A 648 -45.23 -18.34 -41.87
C ASP A 648 -45.52 -18.29 -40.36
N LEU A 649 -45.45 -17.10 -39.75
CA LEU A 649 -45.63 -16.90 -38.31
C LEU A 649 -47.03 -17.30 -37.81
N SER A 650 -48.01 -17.45 -38.73
CA SER A 650 -49.34 -17.93 -38.37
C SER A 650 -49.43 -19.44 -38.13
N LYS A 651 -48.39 -20.20 -38.55
CA LYS A 651 -48.36 -21.66 -38.52
C LYS A 651 -47.20 -22.26 -37.72
N VAL A 652 -46.41 -21.46 -37.09
CA VAL A 652 -45.22 -21.95 -36.36
C VAL A 652 -45.65 -22.78 -35.14
N LYS A 653 -45.33 -24.07 -35.15
CA LYS A 653 -45.60 -24.99 -34.04
C LYS A 653 -44.39 -25.78 -33.54
N GLU A 654 -43.40 -26.03 -34.40
CA GLU A 654 -42.23 -26.85 -34.12
C GLU A 654 -40.96 -26.05 -34.39
N PRO A 655 -39.84 -26.33 -33.67
CA PRO A 655 -38.54 -25.70 -33.93
C PRO A 655 -38.06 -26.03 -35.35
N TYR A 656 -37.49 -25.04 -36.04
CA TYR A 656 -36.82 -25.23 -37.30
C TYR A 656 -35.46 -25.85 -37.06
N ALA A 657 -35.12 -26.91 -37.80
CA ALA A 657 -33.85 -27.60 -37.66
C ALA A 657 -32.81 -27.07 -38.66
N PHE A 658 -31.63 -26.82 -38.16
CA PHE A 658 -30.48 -26.30 -38.89
C PHE A 658 -29.24 -27.10 -38.61
N ARG A 659 -28.24 -26.91 -39.44
CA ARG A 659 -26.88 -27.45 -39.31
C ARG A 659 -25.90 -26.32 -39.55
N ILE A 660 -24.87 -26.23 -38.67
CA ILE A 660 -23.77 -25.29 -38.83
C ILE A 660 -22.49 -26.04 -39.08
N THR A 661 -21.66 -25.57 -40.05
CA THR A 661 -20.34 -26.06 -40.37
C THR A 661 -19.36 -24.88 -40.36
N PRO A 662 -18.65 -24.69 -39.23
CA PRO A 662 -17.72 -23.56 -39.09
C PRO A 662 -16.52 -23.69 -40.03
N LYS A 663 -16.04 -22.56 -40.58
CA LYS A 663 -14.92 -22.48 -41.51
C LYS A 663 -13.70 -21.77 -40.94
N GLU A 664 -13.78 -21.24 -39.76
CA GLU A 664 -12.69 -20.53 -39.06
C GLU A 664 -12.66 -20.91 -37.61
N THR A 665 -11.48 -21.04 -37.04
CA THR A 665 -11.25 -21.37 -35.61
C THR A 665 -11.47 -20.18 -34.70
N GLY A 666 -11.72 -20.44 -33.42
CA GLY A 666 -11.91 -19.45 -32.36
C GLY A 666 -13.33 -19.39 -31.82
N LYS A 667 -13.55 -18.48 -30.87
CA LYS A 667 -14.89 -18.22 -30.31
C LYS A 667 -15.74 -17.54 -31.38
N GLN A 668 -16.89 -18.13 -31.69
CA GLN A 668 -17.89 -17.59 -32.63
C GLN A 668 -19.22 -17.40 -31.95
N THR A 669 -19.99 -16.44 -32.43
CA THR A 669 -21.35 -16.20 -31.99
C THR A 669 -22.30 -16.42 -33.20
N LEU A 670 -23.24 -17.31 -33.04
CA LEU A 670 -24.32 -17.46 -34.00
C LEU A 670 -25.48 -16.55 -33.57
N THR A 671 -25.86 -15.63 -34.41
CA THR A 671 -27.09 -14.82 -34.25
C THR A 671 -28.16 -15.34 -35.15
N ALA A 672 -29.35 -15.68 -34.62
CA ALA A 672 -30.55 -15.96 -35.39
C ALA A 672 -31.54 -14.81 -35.20
N ALA A 673 -31.96 -14.21 -36.29
CA ALA A 673 -32.90 -13.10 -36.27
C ALA A 673 -34.12 -13.45 -37.10
N VAL A 674 -35.31 -13.11 -36.63
CA VAL A 674 -36.55 -13.14 -37.43
C VAL A 674 -36.82 -11.75 -37.96
N LYS A 675 -36.88 -11.61 -39.29
CA LYS A 675 -37.04 -10.32 -40.00
C LYS A 675 -38.28 -10.30 -40.86
N GLN A 676 -38.90 -9.12 -40.97
CA GLN A 676 -39.96 -8.82 -41.93
C GLN A 676 -39.67 -7.49 -42.60
N ASP A 677 -39.74 -7.44 -43.94
CA ASP A 677 -39.55 -6.23 -44.76
C ASP A 677 -38.30 -5.41 -44.33
N LYS A 678 -37.20 -6.05 -43.97
CA LYS A 678 -35.94 -5.49 -43.42
C LYS A 678 -35.99 -5.06 -41.94
N ASN A 679 -37.13 -5.16 -41.25
CA ASN A 679 -37.22 -4.90 -39.82
C ASN A 679 -36.97 -6.20 -39.05
N GLU A 680 -36.10 -6.14 -38.06
CA GLU A 680 -35.83 -7.24 -37.12
C GLU A 680 -36.98 -7.28 -36.09
N LEU A 681 -37.68 -8.42 -36.02
CA LEU A 681 -38.77 -8.64 -35.07
C LEU A 681 -38.29 -9.24 -33.75
N ALA A 682 -37.27 -10.10 -33.82
CA ALA A 682 -36.65 -10.76 -32.67
C ALA A 682 -35.30 -11.36 -33.08
N ARG A 683 -34.39 -11.53 -32.09
CA ARG A 683 -33.11 -12.19 -32.27
C ARG A 683 -32.73 -13.01 -31.03
N ASP A 684 -31.88 -14.02 -31.21
CA ASP A 684 -31.15 -14.73 -30.15
C ASP A 684 -29.71 -14.97 -30.59
N GLU A 685 -28.82 -15.07 -29.63
CA GLU A 685 -27.40 -15.25 -29.89
C GLU A 685 -26.84 -16.40 -29.03
N LYS A 686 -26.06 -17.28 -29.64
CA LYS A 686 -25.38 -18.36 -28.93
C LYS A 686 -23.90 -18.38 -29.28
N ASP A 687 -23.09 -18.38 -28.23
CA ASP A 687 -21.67 -18.56 -28.35
C ASP A 687 -21.29 -20.02 -28.47
N PHE A 688 -20.32 -20.33 -29.33
CA PHE A 688 -19.71 -21.63 -29.46
C PHE A 688 -18.22 -21.48 -29.83
N VAL A 689 -17.45 -22.54 -29.59
CA VAL A 689 -15.99 -22.52 -29.86
C VAL A 689 -15.70 -23.42 -31.05
N VAL A 690 -14.96 -22.90 -32.03
CA VAL A 690 -14.46 -23.66 -33.17
C VAL A 690 -12.96 -23.85 -32.98
N SER A 691 -12.52 -25.10 -32.91
CA SER A 691 -11.13 -25.42 -32.64
C SER A 691 -10.52 -26.20 -33.83
N GLU A 692 -9.37 -25.71 -34.32
CA GLU A 692 -8.30 -26.62 -34.78
C GLU A 692 -7.72 -27.19 -33.50
N MET A 693 -7.99 -28.47 -33.21
CA MET A 693 -7.58 -28.94 -31.88
C MET A 693 -6.25 -29.67 -31.97
N PRO A 694 -5.19 -29.08 -31.43
CA PRO A 694 -4.03 -29.91 -31.06
C PRO A 694 -4.49 -31.01 -30.10
N ILE A 695 -3.99 -32.20 -30.34
CA ILE A 695 -4.35 -33.41 -29.57
C ILE A 695 -3.44 -33.52 -28.35
N LEU A 696 -4.05 -33.61 -27.18
CA LEU A 696 -3.35 -33.99 -25.96
C LEU A 696 -3.51 -35.52 -25.76
N THR A 697 -2.42 -36.26 -25.88
CA THR A 697 -2.37 -37.66 -25.50
C THR A 697 -1.80 -37.76 -24.08
N LEU A 698 -2.60 -38.25 -23.14
CA LEU A 698 -2.24 -38.37 -21.74
C LEU A 698 -2.31 -39.85 -21.33
N LYS A 699 -1.17 -40.45 -20.93
CA LYS A 699 -1.10 -41.82 -20.48
C LYS A 699 -0.62 -41.90 -19.03
N ASP A 700 -1.35 -42.67 -18.23
CA ASP A 700 -1.05 -42.85 -16.81
C ASP A 700 -1.07 -41.55 -16.00
N GLY A 701 -1.92 -40.61 -16.44
CA GLY A 701 -2.16 -39.32 -15.82
C GLY A 701 -3.59 -38.81 -16.04
N VAL A 702 -3.99 -37.81 -15.29
CA VAL A 702 -5.33 -37.22 -15.34
C VAL A 702 -5.26 -35.70 -15.61
N ILE A 703 -6.20 -35.20 -16.37
CA ILE A 703 -6.40 -33.74 -16.51
C ILE A 703 -7.07 -33.25 -15.25
N THR A 704 -6.49 -32.26 -14.58
CA THR A 704 -7.06 -31.64 -13.37
C THR A 704 -7.82 -30.37 -13.71
N SER A 705 -7.35 -29.56 -14.68
CA SER A 705 -8.07 -28.42 -15.18
C SER A 705 -7.66 -28.05 -16.61
N VAL A 706 -8.60 -27.42 -17.37
CA VAL A 706 -8.33 -26.79 -18.66
C VAL A 706 -9.04 -25.44 -18.68
N THR A 707 -8.27 -24.37 -18.82
CA THR A 707 -8.82 -23.00 -18.86
C THR A 707 -8.39 -22.31 -20.15
N VAL A 708 -9.33 -21.59 -20.79
CA VAL A 708 -9.03 -20.74 -21.94
C VAL A 708 -8.97 -19.27 -21.53
N PRO A 709 -8.03 -18.48 -22.10
CA PRO A 709 -7.97 -17.05 -21.81
C PRO A 709 -9.26 -16.33 -22.15
N GLY A 710 -9.76 -15.52 -21.23
CA GLY A 710 -10.93 -14.67 -21.49
C GLY A 710 -10.64 -13.61 -22.57
N LYS A 711 -11.65 -13.24 -23.37
CA LYS A 711 -11.55 -12.14 -24.34
C LYS A 711 -11.45 -10.78 -23.61
N ASP A 712 -10.61 -9.89 -24.12
CA ASP A 712 -10.52 -8.48 -23.70
C ASP A 712 -10.25 -8.26 -22.19
N GLY A 713 -9.50 -9.20 -21.55
CA GLY A 713 -9.17 -9.09 -20.11
C GLY A 713 -10.22 -9.64 -19.15
N ALA A 714 -11.22 -10.38 -19.66
CA ALA A 714 -12.14 -11.14 -18.81
C ALA A 714 -11.42 -12.33 -18.13
N ASP A 715 -11.99 -12.82 -17.03
CA ASP A 715 -11.48 -14.00 -16.33
C ASP A 715 -11.39 -15.22 -17.25
N PRO A 716 -10.39 -16.10 -17.06
CA PRO A 716 -10.27 -17.35 -17.83
C PRO A 716 -11.49 -18.25 -17.64
N GLU A 717 -11.98 -18.84 -18.72
CA GLU A 717 -13.12 -19.76 -18.72
C GLU A 717 -12.63 -21.20 -18.50
N ASP A 718 -13.22 -21.89 -17.51
CA ASP A 718 -12.94 -23.31 -17.24
C ASP A 718 -13.75 -24.21 -18.20
N ILE A 719 -13.04 -24.95 -19.04
CA ILE A 719 -13.61 -25.91 -20.00
C ILE A 719 -13.27 -27.37 -19.67
N THR A 720 -12.83 -27.66 -18.46
CA THR A 720 -12.31 -28.96 -18.03
C THR A 720 -13.31 -30.10 -18.31
N GLU A 721 -14.56 -29.95 -17.89
CA GLU A 721 -15.58 -30.97 -18.06
C GLU A 721 -15.95 -31.17 -19.54
N ILE A 722 -15.88 -30.11 -20.34
CA ILE A 722 -16.14 -30.17 -21.78
C ILE A 722 -15.07 -31.01 -22.48
N VAL A 723 -13.79 -30.76 -22.16
CA VAL A 723 -12.65 -31.51 -22.73
C VAL A 723 -12.70 -32.97 -22.32
N LYS A 724 -12.93 -33.28 -21.04
CA LYS A 724 -13.05 -34.66 -20.53
C LYS A 724 -14.19 -35.45 -21.17
N LYS A 725 -15.35 -34.82 -21.30
CA LYS A 725 -16.57 -35.45 -21.86
C LYS A 725 -16.45 -35.75 -23.34
N ASN A 726 -15.64 -34.98 -24.07
CA ASN A 726 -15.43 -35.10 -25.50
C ASN A 726 -14.08 -35.77 -25.84
N ALA A 727 -13.58 -36.68 -24.99
CA ALA A 727 -12.40 -37.48 -25.28
C ALA A 727 -12.60 -38.28 -26.58
N ASN A 728 -11.51 -38.40 -27.37
CA ASN A 728 -11.50 -39.18 -28.58
C ASN A 728 -11.61 -40.69 -28.27
N GLU A 729 -11.97 -41.52 -29.29
CA GLU A 729 -12.08 -42.97 -29.14
C GLU A 729 -10.78 -43.65 -28.69
N ASP A 730 -9.61 -43.03 -28.96
CA ASP A 730 -8.28 -43.50 -28.55
C ASP A 730 -7.86 -43.03 -27.15
N GLY A 731 -8.76 -42.31 -26.44
CA GLY A 731 -8.50 -41.73 -25.11
C GLY A 731 -7.68 -40.47 -25.10
N SER A 732 -7.37 -39.90 -26.28
CA SER A 732 -6.76 -38.55 -26.36
C SER A 732 -7.81 -37.46 -26.25
N PHE A 733 -7.37 -36.24 -25.97
CA PHE A 733 -8.21 -35.06 -25.75
C PHE A 733 -7.94 -33.96 -26.76
N ASN A 734 -8.99 -33.41 -27.34
CA ASN A 734 -8.91 -32.21 -28.15
C ASN A 734 -8.90 -31.00 -27.23
N VAL A 735 -7.80 -30.26 -27.23
CA VAL A 735 -7.61 -29.08 -26.33
C VAL A 735 -7.30 -27.86 -27.16
N PRO A 736 -7.98 -26.73 -26.99
CA PRO A 736 -7.70 -25.52 -27.78
C PRO A 736 -6.26 -25.03 -27.62
N GLU A 737 -5.65 -24.56 -28.70
CA GLU A 737 -4.37 -23.85 -28.65
C GLU A 737 -4.46 -22.64 -27.71
N GLY A 738 -3.42 -22.43 -26.88
CA GLY A 738 -3.38 -21.36 -25.91
C GLY A 738 -4.16 -21.62 -24.61
N ALA A 739 -4.88 -22.76 -24.51
CA ALA A 739 -5.50 -23.15 -23.25
C ALA A 739 -4.43 -23.54 -22.22
N THR A 740 -4.60 -23.16 -20.97
CA THR A 740 -3.78 -23.66 -19.86
C THR A 740 -4.33 -24.99 -19.40
N VAL A 741 -3.52 -26.03 -19.53
CA VAL A 741 -3.86 -27.41 -19.15
C VAL A 741 -3.08 -27.80 -17.90
N SER A 742 -3.77 -28.24 -16.85
CA SER A 742 -3.16 -28.83 -15.66
C SER A 742 -3.34 -30.35 -15.69
N VAL A 743 -2.26 -31.07 -15.43
CA VAL A 743 -2.25 -32.54 -15.39
C VAL A 743 -1.60 -33.03 -14.11
N ALA A 744 -1.98 -34.23 -13.69
CA ALA A 744 -1.39 -34.91 -12.55
C ALA A 744 -1.19 -36.42 -12.88
N PHE A 745 -0.28 -37.05 -12.19
CA PHE A 745 -0.14 -38.53 -12.21
C PHE A 745 -1.43 -39.17 -11.67
N ASP A 746 -1.90 -40.21 -12.33
CA ASP A 746 -3.09 -40.96 -11.93
C ASP A 746 -2.79 -41.88 -10.75
N LYS A 747 -2.80 -41.37 -9.53
CA LYS A 747 -2.55 -42.12 -8.31
C LYS A 747 -3.56 -43.26 -8.09
N ASP A 748 -4.80 -43.04 -8.48
CA ASP A 748 -5.90 -44.00 -8.28
C ASP A 748 -5.73 -45.22 -9.15
N ALA A 749 -5.20 -45.07 -10.37
CA ALA A 749 -4.89 -46.16 -11.26
C ALA A 749 -3.73 -47.07 -10.74
N PHE A 750 -2.87 -46.55 -9.87
CA PHE A 750 -1.70 -47.24 -9.34
C PHE A 750 -1.75 -47.51 -7.83
N ALA A 751 -2.87 -47.25 -7.14
CA ALA A 751 -3.01 -47.35 -5.68
C ALA A 751 -2.61 -48.73 -5.12
N ASP A 752 -2.92 -49.78 -5.84
CA ASP A 752 -2.64 -51.18 -5.38
C ASP A 752 -1.43 -51.84 -6.10
N SER A 753 -0.68 -51.07 -6.90
CA SER A 753 0.38 -51.61 -7.78
C SER A 753 1.76 -51.68 -7.13
N GLY A 754 1.98 -51.00 -5.98
CA GLY A 754 3.30 -50.84 -5.38
C GLY A 754 4.23 -49.92 -6.19
N LEU A 755 3.70 -49.13 -7.13
CA LEU A 755 4.41 -48.19 -7.97
C LEU A 755 4.06 -46.77 -7.56
N LYS A 756 5.07 -45.88 -7.60
CA LYS A 756 4.91 -44.42 -7.38
C LYS A 756 5.33 -43.66 -8.64
N PHE A 757 5.00 -42.38 -8.71
CA PHE A 757 5.46 -41.50 -9.77
C PHE A 757 7.00 -41.48 -9.86
N GLY A 758 7.52 -41.62 -11.06
CA GLY A 758 8.94 -41.49 -11.35
C GLY A 758 9.26 -40.19 -12.08
N HIS A 759 8.79 -40.06 -13.32
CA HIS A 759 8.93 -38.83 -14.11
C HIS A 759 7.94 -38.84 -15.27
N TRP A 760 7.78 -37.72 -15.95
CA TRP A 760 7.03 -37.67 -17.20
C TRP A 760 7.94 -37.83 -18.43
N ASP A 761 7.53 -38.63 -19.36
CA ASP A 761 8.05 -38.64 -20.74
C ASP A 761 7.17 -37.67 -21.55
N ILE A 762 7.75 -36.56 -21.99
CA ILE A 762 7.04 -35.42 -22.55
C ILE A 762 7.51 -35.15 -23.98
N THR A 763 6.56 -35.12 -24.91
CA THR A 763 6.81 -34.69 -26.29
C THR A 763 5.79 -33.62 -26.69
N GLY A 764 6.23 -32.63 -27.49
CA GLY A 764 5.35 -31.57 -27.98
C GLY A 764 5.43 -30.25 -27.20
N LEU A 765 6.04 -30.22 -26.03
CA LEU A 765 6.33 -28.97 -25.31
C LEU A 765 7.73 -28.43 -25.67
N ASP A 766 7.91 -27.11 -25.60
CA ASP A 766 9.19 -26.47 -25.98
C ASP A 766 10.29 -26.66 -24.94
N ASP A 767 9.95 -26.81 -23.65
CA ASP A 767 10.88 -27.15 -22.57
C ASP A 767 10.33 -28.32 -21.73
N PRO A 768 10.49 -29.56 -22.16
CA PRO A 768 10.02 -30.75 -21.44
C PRO A 768 10.64 -30.88 -20.03
N ASN A 769 11.92 -30.49 -19.90
CA ASN A 769 12.68 -30.65 -18.65
C ASN A 769 12.14 -29.78 -17.50
N ALA A 770 11.43 -28.70 -17.79
CA ALA A 770 10.79 -27.86 -16.78
C ALA A 770 9.68 -28.59 -16.01
N TYR A 771 9.15 -29.69 -16.55
CA TYR A 771 7.97 -30.40 -16.02
C TYR A 771 8.23 -31.86 -15.69
N GLN A 772 9.32 -32.47 -16.21
CA GLN A 772 9.59 -33.88 -16.21
C GLN A 772 9.49 -34.52 -14.81
N ASP A 773 10.03 -33.87 -13.77
CA ASP A 773 10.12 -34.45 -12.43
C ASP A 773 8.96 -33.97 -11.50
N LYS A 774 7.98 -33.27 -12.04
CA LYS A 774 6.82 -32.77 -11.27
C LYS A 774 5.66 -33.72 -11.36
N GLU A 775 5.20 -34.27 -10.25
CA GLU A 775 4.06 -35.16 -10.20
C GLU A 775 2.76 -34.54 -10.77
N SER A 776 2.59 -33.23 -10.64
CA SER A 776 1.57 -32.44 -11.30
C SER A 776 2.14 -31.12 -11.83
N PHE A 777 1.64 -30.66 -12.96
CA PHE A 777 2.05 -29.36 -13.53
C PHE A 777 1.01 -28.79 -14.48
N ALA A 778 1.14 -27.50 -14.80
CA ALA A 778 0.33 -26.82 -15.80
C ALA A 778 1.21 -26.31 -16.95
N PHE A 779 0.68 -26.36 -18.17
CA PHE A 779 1.32 -25.85 -19.39
C PHE A 779 0.31 -25.20 -20.31
N VAL A 780 0.77 -24.37 -21.23
CA VAL A 780 -0.08 -23.77 -22.26
C VAL A 780 -0.06 -24.69 -23.48
N MET A 781 -1.23 -25.08 -23.97
CA MET A 781 -1.37 -25.99 -25.13
C MET A 781 -0.81 -25.32 -26.38
N PRO A 782 0.23 -25.88 -27.00
CA PRO A 782 0.81 -25.35 -28.24
C PRO A 782 -0.06 -25.72 -29.46
N ALA A 783 0.21 -25.07 -30.59
CA ALA A 783 -0.46 -25.37 -31.86
C ALA A 783 -0.29 -26.79 -32.37
N LYS A 784 0.70 -27.52 -31.84
CA LYS A 784 0.99 -28.93 -32.16
C LYS A 784 0.55 -29.85 -31.04
N GLY A 785 0.26 -31.12 -31.35
CA GLY A 785 -0.13 -32.11 -30.36
C GLY A 785 0.93 -32.30 -29.26
N VAL A 786 0.47 -32.59 -28.04
CA VAL A 786 1.30 -32.87 -26.87
C VAL A 786 1.05 -34.31 -26.41
N THR A 787 2.13 -35.05 -26.16
CA THR A 787 2.03 -36.37 -25.54
C THR A 787 2.73 -36.37 -24.19
N LEU A 788 1.99 -36.75 -23.16
CA LEU A 788 2.50 -36.91 -21.80
C LEU A 788 2.26 -38.33 -21.36
N LYS A 789 3.33 -39.00 -20.90
CA LYS A 789 3.26 -40.33 -20.34
C LYS A 789 3.95 -40.33 -18.98
N ALA A 790 3.22 -40.64 -17.93
CA ALA A 790 3.83 -40.84 -16.63
C ALA A 790 4.60 -42.17 -16.60
N MET A 791 5.84 -42.10 -16.13
CA MET A 791 6.69 -43.28 -15.89
C MET A 791 6.69 -43.52 -14.38
N THR A 792 6.47 -44.74 -13.99
CA THR A 792 6.41 -45.14 -12.60
C THR A 792 7.73 -45.79 -12.14
N GLN A 793 8.00 -45.75 -10.86
CA GLN A 793 9.10 -46.41 -10.21
C GLN A 793 8.58 -47.25 -9.03
N ASP A 794 9.35 -48.25 -8.60
CA ASP A 794 8.99 -49.11 -7.48
C ASP A 794 8.96 -48.30 -6.18
N ALA A 795 7.86 -48.34 -5.44
CA ALA A 795 7.70 -47.59 -4.20
C ALA A 795 8.61 -48.10 -3.06
N SER A 796 9.18 -49.30 -3.20
CA SER A 796 10.13 -49.88 -2.24
C SER A 796 11.58 -49.40 -2.41
N ILE A 797 11.88 -48.65 -3.47
CA ILE A 797 13.18 -47.99 -3.64
C ILE A 797 13.15 -46.74 -2.74
N GLU A 798 13.79 -46.81 -1.56
CA GLU A 798 14.16 -45.65 -0.80
C GLU A 798 15.09 -44.81 -1.66
N ASP A 799 14.75 -43.54 -1.83
CA ASP A 799 15.67 -42.59 -2.44
C ASP A 799 16.86 -42.47 -1.46
N ASP A 800 17.95 -43.19 -1.77
CA ASP A 800 19.24 -42.86 -1.17
C ASP A 800 19.54 -41.43 -1.54
N GLU A 801 19.35 -40.53 -0.57
CA GLU A 801 19.75 -39.15 -0.71
C GLU A 801 21.23 -39.09 -1.15
N PRO A 802 21.54 -38.55 -2.32
CA PRO A 802 22.89 -38.09 -2.53
C PRO A 802 23.05 -36.86 -1.68
N ASP A 803 23.88 -36.90 -0.67
CA ASP A 803 24.42 -35.81 0.12
C ASP A 803 25.08 -34.72 -0.77
N ILE A 804 24.34 -34.11 -1.69
CA ILE A 804 24.76 -32.90 -2.40
C ILE A 804 23.51 -32.07 -2.74
N VAL A 805 22.93 -31.44 -1.76
CA VAL A 805 22.21 -30.23 -2.02
C VAL A 805 23.22 -29.08 -2.07
N GLY A 806 23.82 -28.89 -3.23
CA GLY A 806 24.70 -27.74 -3.45
C GLY A 806 23.90 -26.43 -3.36
N PRO A 807 24.52 -25.34 -2.88
CA PRO A 807 23.87 -24.04 -2.65
C PRO A 807 23.27 -23.36 -3.90
N ILE A 808 23.32 -24.01 -5.07
CA ILE A 808 22.87 -23.46 -6.36
C ILE A 808 21.34 -23.59 -6.53
N VAL A 809 20.72 -24.66 -5.99
CA VAL A 809 19.26 -24.86 -6.13
C VAL A 809 18.47 -23.92 -5.20
N ILE A 810 19.03 -23.57 -4.04
CA ILE A 810 18.41 -22.62 -3.12
C ILE A 810 18.43 -21.18 -3.69
N GLY A 811 19.47 -20.82 -4.47
CA GLY A 811 19.61 -19.49 -5.05
C GLY A 811 18.59 -19.18 -6.16
N THR A 812 18.20 -20.17 -6.97
CA THR A 812 17.22 -19.95 -8.06
C THR A 812 15.78 -19.94 -7.55
N THR A 813 15.46 -20.74 -6.54
CA THR A 813 14.12 -20.75 -5.94
C THR A 813 13.84 -19.49 -5.15
N VAL A 814 14.86 -18.94 -4.46
CA VAL A 814 14.76 -17.67 -3.73
C VAL A 814 14.59 -16.47 -4.68
N VAL A 815 15.24 -16.47 -5.84
CA VAL A 815 15.10 -15.39 -6.83
C VAL A 815 13.70 -15.40 -7.48
N VAL A 816 13.17 -16.59 -7.79
CA VAL A 816 11.81 -16.71 -8.33
C VAL A 816 10.77 -16.40 -7.23
N GLY A 817 10.97 -16.88 -6.01
CA GLY A 817 10.12 -16.55 -4.86
C GLY A 817 10.15 -15.05 -4.53
N GLY A 818 11.32 -14.43 -4.56
CA GLY A 818 11.47 -12.99 -4.33
C GLY A 818 10.78 -12.15 -5.40
N ALA A 819 10.83 -12.55 -6.66
CA ALA A 819 10.13 -11.85 -7.75
C ALA A 819 8.59 -12.02 -7.62
N VAL A 820 8.12 -13.21 -7.29
CA VAL A 820 6.69 -13.48 -7.07
C VAL A 820 6.19 -12.75 -5.83
N LEU A 821 6.93 -12.81 -4.72
CA LEU A 821 6.59 -12.06 -3.50
C LEU A 821 6.63 -10.55 -3.74
N GLY A 822 7.61 -10.05 -4.50
CA GLY A 822 7.68 -8.64 -4.88
C GLY A 822 6.47 -8.20 -5.73
N TYR A 823 6.04 -9.01 -6.69
CA TYR A 823 4.83 -8.74 -7.49
C TYR A 823 3.56 -8.79 -6.62
N GLN A 824 3.44 -9.77 -5.72
CA GLN A 824 2.33 -9.88 -4.80
C GLN A 824 2.27 -8.68 -3.84
N ALA A 825 3.43 -8.24 -3.32
CA ALA A 825 3.55 -7.06 -2.50
C ALA A 825 3.07 -5.80 -3.23
N TYR A 826 3.47 -5.61 -4.49
CA TYR A 826 3.03 -4.49 -5.32
C TYR A 826 1.50 -4.49 -5.55
N SER A 827 0.91 -5.68 -5.75
CA SER A 827 -0.54 -5.81 -6.00
C SER A 827 -1.41 -5.57 -4.76
N LEU A 828 -0.86 -5.69 -3.54
CA LEU A 828 -1.58 -5.54 -2.27
C LEU A 828 -1.32 -4.19 -1.58
N GLY A 829 -0.40 -3.37 -2.11
CA GLY A 829 -0.01 -2.09 -1.53
C GLY A 829 1.17 -2.15 -0.55
N ALA A 830 1.74 -0.98 -0.27
CA ALA A 830 2.98 -0.87 0.50
C ALA A 830 2.84 -1.35 1.97
N GLU A 831 1.65 -1.22 2.55
CA GLU A 831 1.37 -1.66 3.94
C GLU A 831 1.61 -3.16 4.15
N PHE A 832 1.32 -3.97 3.13
CA PHE A 832 1.48 -5.42 3.18
C PHE A 832 2.83 -5.91 2.66
N ALA A 833 3.61 -5.05 2.01
CA ALA A 833 4.87 -5.44 1.39
C ALA A 833 5.87 -6.06 2.37
N GLY A 834 6.06 -5.44 3.54
CA GLY A 834 6.93 -5.94 4.59
C GLY A 834 6.47 -7.29 5.17
N LYS A 835 5.16 -7.46 5.36
CA LYS A 835 4.56 -8.70 5.85
C LYS A 835 4.72 -9.85 4.84
N LEU A 836 4.55 -9.55 3.56
CA LEU A 836 4.69 -10.51 2.48
C LEU A 836 6.15 -10.99 2.31
N MET A 837 7.10 -10.08 2.47
CA MET A 837 8.53 -10.41 2.38
C MET A 837 9.05 -11.26 3.55
N ALA A 838 8.31 -11.32 4.66
CA ALA A 838 8.61 -12.18 5.80
C ALA A 838 8.07 -13.62 5.65
N LEU A 839 7.24 -13.90 4.64
CA LEU A 839 6.73 -15.24 4.38
C LEU A 839 7.84 -16.15 3.87
N PRO A 840 7.93 -17.42 4.33
CA PRO A 840 8.86 -18.41 3.78
C PRO A 840 8.59 -18.71 2.29
N TYR A 841 7.30 -18.81 1.95
CA TYR A 841 6.77 -18.94 0.58
C TYR A 841 5.30 -18.53 0.56
N PHE A 842 4.72 -18.37 -0.63
CA PHE A 842 3.29 -18.02 -0.75
C PHE A 842 2.45 -19.29 -0.97
N PRO A 843 1.64 -19.74 0.01
CA PRO A 843 0.85 -20.95 -0.10
C PRO A 843 -0.31 -20.77 -1.10
N SER A 844 -0.59 -21.81 -1.89
CA SER A 844 -1.65 -21.81 -2.91
C SER A 844 -3.01 -22.31 -2.41
N ASN A 845 -3.02 -23.11 -1.37
CA ASN A 845 -4.21 -23.73 -0.80
C ASN A 845 -4.14 -23.80 0.73
N ARG A 846 -5.23 -24.27 1.35
CA ARG A 846 -5.37 -24.33 2.81
C ARG A 846 -4.38 -25.29 3.46
N SER A 847 -4.08 -26.43 2.84
CA SER A 847 -3.08 -27.36 3.36
C SER A 847 -1.68 -26.75 3.38
N ALA A 848 -1.26 -26.12 2.30
CA ALA A 848 0.03 -25.43 2.23
C ALA A 848 0.13 -24.26 3.23
N LEU A 849 -0.98 -23.54 3.44
CA LEU A 849 -1.05 -22.45 4.44
C LEU A 849 -0.91 -23.00 5.86
N ALA A 850 -1.69 -24.01 6.21
CA ALA A 850 -1.63 -24.62 7.54
C ALA A 850 -0.24 -25.20 7.85
N MET A 851 0.35 -25.94 6.91
CA MET A 851 1.70 -26.49 7.05
C MET A 851 2.75 -25.39 7.25
N MET A 852 2.72 -24.34 6.43
CA MET A 852 3.66 -23.22 6.53
C MET A 852 3.58 -22.54 7.92
N LEU A 853 2.39 -22.27 8.41
CA LEU A 853 2.17 -21.59 9.70
C LEU A 853 2.59 -22.50 10.86
N TRP A 854 2.26 -23.77 10.80
CA TRP A 854 2.57 -24.76 11.83
C TRP A 854 4.08 -25.06 11.91
N GLU A 855 4.77 -25.13 10.77
CA GLU A 855 6.23 -25.30 10.72
C GLU A 855 6.96 -24.07 11.26
N ASP A 856 6.52 -22.86 10.87
CA ASP A 856 7.08 -21.61 11.41
C ASP A 856 6.86 -21.46 12.91
N ALA A 857 5.74 -21.97 13.44
CA ALA A 857 5.46 -22.01 14.87
C ALA A 857 6.27 -23.07 15.63
N GLY A 858 7.11 -23.87 14.94
CA GLY A 858 7.92 -24.93 15.58
C GLY A 858 7.18 -26.25 15.80
N LYS A 859 6.19 -26.54 14.98
CA LYS A 859 5.37 -27.77 15.00
C LYS A 859 4.67 -28.05 16.34
N PRO A 860 3.90 -27.11 16.92
CA PRO A 860 3.20 -27.31 18.17
C PRO A 860 2.15 -28.43 18.05
N MET A 861 2.03 -29.25 19.08
CA MET A 861 0.98 -30.28 19.10
C MET A 861 -0.39 -29.62 19.31
N PRO A 862 -1.39 -29.95 18.49
CA PRO A 862 -2.76 -29.47 18.68
C PRO A 862 -3.39 -30.05 19.94
N GLU A 863 -4.32 -29.32 20.55
CA GLU A 863 -5.06 -29.77 21.76
C GLU A 863 -6.15 -30.78 21.37
N SER A 864 -6.77 -30.64 20.23
CA SER A 864 -7.84 -31.52 19.72
C SER A 864 -7.27 -32.86 19.23
N GLU A 865 -7.99 -33.95 19.51
CA GLU A 865 -7.72 -35.27 18.93
C GLU A 865 -8.53 -35.52 17.64
N LEU A 866 -9.28 -34.52 17.14
CA LEU A 866 -10.10 -34.61 15.94
C LEU A 866 -9.24 -34.93 14.71
N LEU A 867 -9.66 -35.91 13.91
CA LEU A 867 -9.05 -36.20 12.61
C LEU A 867 -10.01 -35.78 11.52
N TYR A 868 -9.54 -34.89 10.62
CA TYR A 868 -10.31 -34.47 9.47
C TYR A 868 -10.40 -35.58 8.41
N PRO A 869 -11.61 -36.03 8.01
CA PRO A 869 -11.77 -37.16 7.08
C PRO A 869 -11.28 -36.86 5.66
N ASP A 870 -11.18 -35.60 5.29
CA ASP A 870 -10.69 -35.12 3.99
C ASP A 870 -9.18 -34.80 3.97
N VAL A 871 -8.51 -34.95 5.11
CA VAL A 871 -7.05 -34.98 5.22
C VAL A 871 -6.67 -36.45 5.43
N GLY A 872 -5.66 -36.95 4.73
CA GLY A 872 -5.25 -38.35 4.89
C GLY A 872 -5.03 -38.77 6.37
N GLN A 873 -5.32 -40.02 6.70
CA GLN A 873 -5.21 -40.56 8.06
C GLN A 873 -4.04 -41.55 8.22
N GLU A 874 -3.22 -41.70 7.19
CA GLU A 874 -2.02 -42.53 7.26
C GLU A 874 -0.89 -41.84 8.02
N GLU A 875 0.11 -42.62 8.44
CA GLU A 875 1.25 -42.09 9.21
C GLU A 875 1.94 -40.91 8.47
N ARG A 876 2.03 -40.98 7.14
CA ARG A 876 2.58 -39.92 6.27
C ARG A 876 1.75 -38.59 6.28
N ASP A 877 0.48 -38.64 6.63
CA ASP A 877 -0.44 -37.53 6.59
C ASP A 877 -0.60 -36.85 7.96
N MET A 878 0.01 -37.42 9.00
CA MET A 878 -0.16 -36.96 10.39
C MET A 878 0.39 -35.54 10.59
N ASP A 879 1.45 -35.13 9.91
CA ASP A 879 1.95 -33.76 9.99
C ASP A 879 0.91 -32.76 9.46
N LEU A 880 0.24 -33.11 8.36
CA LEU A 880 -0.83 -32.26 7.81
C LEU A 880 -2.09 -32.28 8.72
N GLN A 881 -2.40 -33.41 9.34
CA GLN A 881 -3.47 -33.51 10.34
C GLN A 881 -3.17 -32.61 11.55
N HIS A 882 -1.93 -32.60 12.04
CA HIS A 882 -1.50 -31.74 13.14
C HIS A 882 -1.55 -30.27 12.75
N ALA A 883 -1.04 -29.93 11.56
CA ALA A 883 -1.07 -28.57 11.06
C ALA A 883 -2.50 -28.04 10.85
N ALA A 884 -3.38 -28.87 10.27
CA ALA A 884 -4.79 -28.54 10.05
C ALA A 884 -5.53 -28.27 11.36
N ARG A 885 -5.39 -29.17 12.34
CA ARG A 885 -5.99 -29.02 13.68
C ARG A 885 -5.47 -27.78 14.37
N TRP A 886 -4.16 -27.61 14.44
CA TRP A 886 -3.56 -26.45 15.10
C TRP A 886 -3.99 -25.14 14.44
N ALA A 887 -4.07 -25.09 13.12
CA ALA A 887 -4.51 -23.89 12.40
C ALA A 887 -5.99 -23.56 12.66
N MET A 888 -6.84 -24.56 12.77
CA MET A 888 -8.27 -24.37 13.10
C MET A 888 -8.49 -23.98 14.56
N GLU A 889 -7.78 -24.61 15.51
CA GLU A 889 -7.85 -24.31 16.94
C GLU A 889 -7.46 -22.87 17.27
N ASN A 890 -6.55 -22.30 16.49
CA ASN A 890 -6.08 -20.93 16.66
C ASN A 890 -6.76 -19.93 15.74
N ASP A 891 -7.85 -20.34 15.05
CA ASP A 891 -8.57 -19.52 14.06
C ASP A 891 -7.64 -18.90 13.01
N LEU A 892 -6.61 -19.60 12.57
CA LEU A 892 -5.68 -19.13 11.53
C LEU A 892 -6.25 -19.33 10.13
N VAL A 893 -7.20 -20.25 9.99
CA VAL A 893 -7.95 -20.49 8.76
C VAL A 893 -9.44 -20.51 9.09
N PRO A 894 -10.31 -19.97 8.23
CA PRO A 894 -11.74 -19.92 8.49
C PRO A 894 -12.35 -21.33 8.56
N ASP A 895 -13.30 -21.55 9.48
CA ASP A 895 -14.12 -22.74 9.47
C ASP A 895 -15.13 -22.65 8.30
N LEU A 896 -15.09 -23.65 7.42
CA LEU A 896 -15.97 -23.74 6.25
C LEU A 896 -17.08 -24.79 6.41
N ASN A 897 -17.22 -25.39 7.59
CA ASN A 897 -18.29 -26.34 7.86
C ASN A 897 -19.59 -25.60 8.22
N ASP A 898 -20.71 -26.24 7.94
CA ASP A 898 -22.02 -25.68 8.28
C ASP A 898 -22.21 -25.65 9.81
N GLU A 899 -22.95 -24.64 10.28
CA GLU A 899 -23.25 -24.49 11.72
C GLU A 899 -24.00 -25.73 12.25
N GLY A 900 -23.39 -26.45 13.19
CA GLY A 900 -23.92 -27.68 13.78
C GLY A 900 -23.42 -28.98 13.14
N THR A 901 -22.43 -28.95 12.25
CA THR A 901 -21.73 -30.15 11.77
C THR A 901 -21.16 -30.96 12.94
N ALA A 902 -21.40 -32.27 12.96
CA ALA A 902 -20.88 -33.12 14.01
C ALA A 902 -19.34 -33.19 13.95
N PRO A 903 -18.65 -33.23 15.12
CA PRO A 903 -17.18 -33.18 15.13
C PRO A 903 -16.49 -34.24 14.24
N GLU A 904 -17.06 -35.45 14.14
CA GLU A 904 -16.54 -36.53 13.32
C GLU A 904 -16.78 -36.36 11.81
N GLU A 905 -17.63 -35.41 11.42
CA GLU A 905 -17.97 -35.10 10.02
C GLU A 905 -17.29 -33.78 9.56
N MET A 906 -16.63 -33.06 10.46
CA MET A 906 -15.95 -31.82 10.13
C MET A 906 -14.82 -32.05 9.12
N LYS A 907 -14.73 -31.19 8.12
CA LYS A 907 -13.72 -31.23 7.05
C LYS A 907 -12.80 -30.02 7.14
N PHE A 908 -11.55 -30.23 6.73
CA PHE A 908 -10.55 -29.17 6.65
C PHE A 908 -10.55 -28.47 5.28
N TYR A 909 -10.98 -29.13 4.23
CA TYR A 909 -10.96 -28.67 2.84
C TYR A 909 -9.54 -28.30 2.37
N PRO A 910 -8.58 -29.26 2.38
CA PRO A 910 -7.15 -29.01 2.20
C PRO A 910 -6.79 -28.36 0.85
N ASP A 911 -7.53 -28.67 -0.21
CA ASP A 911 -7.25 -28.19 -1.58
C ASP A 911 -7.91 -26.86 -1.92
N ASN A 912 -8.74 -26.31 -1.03
CA ASN A 912 -9.37 -25.01 -1.28
C ASN A 912 -8.31 -23.92 -1.40
N THR A 913 -8.41 -23.09 -2.43
CA THR A 913 -7.52 -21.95 -2.64
C THR A 913 -7.65 -20.94 -1.52
N VAL A 914 -6.53 -20.29 -1.17
CA VAL A 914 -6.49 -19.21 -0.19
C VAL A 914 -6.21 -17.88 -0.87
N SER A 915 -6.93 -16.83 -0.46
CA SER A 915 -6.68 -15.51 -1.00
C SER A 915 -5.39 -14.91 -0.42
N LYS A 916 -4.79 -13.95 -1.14
CA LYS A 916 -3.59 -13.25 -0.67
C LYS A 916 -3.79 -12.57 0.69
N ILE A 917 -4.98 -12.02 0.91
CA ILE A 917 -5.35 -11.34 2.16
C ILE A 917 -5.46 -12.36 3.29
N ASP A 918 -6.07 -13.51 3.05
CA ASP A 918 -6.21 -14.56 4.06
C ASP A 918 -4.85 -15.12 4.49
N VAL A 919 -3.92 -15.30 3.55
CA VAL A 919 -2.54 -15.73 3.85
C VAL A 919 -1.84 -14.72 4.75
N LEU A 920 -1.94 -13.43 4.45
CA LEU A 920 -1.30 -12.37 5.25
C LEU A 920 -1.92 -12.22 6.64
N ASN A 921 -3.24 -12.30 6.73
CA ASN A 921 -3.94 -12.24 8.02
C ASN A 921 -3.61 -13.44 8.90
N ALA A 922 -3.60 -14.65 8.32
CA ALA A 922 -3.22 -15.87 9.01
C ALA A 922 -1.76 -15.84 9.47
N TRP A 923 -0.85 -15.36 8.63
CA TRP A 923 0.55 -15.19 8.98
C TRP A 923 0.74 -14.20 10.13
N GLN A 924 0.11 -13.03 10.05
CA GLN A 924 0.18 -12.04 11.11
C GLN A 924 -0.33 -12.61 12.45
N LYS A 925 -1.49 -13.26 12.45
CA LYS A 925 -2.07 -13.88 13.65
C LYS A 925 -1.18 -14.98 14.23
N ALA A 926 -0.54 -15.78 13.36
CA ALA A 926 0.41 -16.80 13.81
C ALA A 926 1.68 -16.20 14.45
N GLN A 927 2.19 -15.07 13.93
CA GLN A 927 3.32 -14.37 14.55
C GLN A 927 2.94 -13.75 15.90
N GLU A 928 1.73 -13.24 16.06
CA GLU A 928 1.20 -12.75 17.36
C GLU A 928 1.08 -13.88 18.37
N LEU A 929 0.62 -15.07 17.97
CA LEU A 929 0.58 -16.26 18.82
C LEU A 929 1.99 -16.67 19.28
N LYS A 930 2.97 -16.62 18.37
CA LYS A 930 4.38 -16.96 18.63
C LYS A 930 5.06 -15.98 19.60
N GLN A 931 4.64 -14.71 19.61
CA GLN A 931 5.16 -13.70 20.55
C GLN A 931 4.54 -13.84 21.96
N ASN A 932 3.34 -14.41 22.06
CA ASN A 932 2.61 -14.56 23.31
C ASN A 932 2.80 -15.95 23.98
N ALA A 933 3.42 -16.91 23.27
CA ALA A 933 3.80 -18.24 23.77
C ALA A 933 5.22 -18.23 24.37
#